data_13fc546b4d77647ea2f084571ddfb385
#
_entry.id   13fc546b4d77647ea2f084571ddfb385
#
_cell.length_a   1.000
_cell.length_b   1.000
_cell.length_c   1.000
_cell.angle_alpha   90.00
_cell.angle_beta   90.00
_cell.angle_gamma   90.00
#
_symmetry.space_group_name_H-M   'P 1'
#
loop_
_entity.id
_entity.type
_entity.pdbx_description
1 polymer ?
#
loop_
_entity_poly.entity_id
_entity_poly.type
_entity_poly.pdbx_seq_one_letter_code
_entity_poly.pdbx_strand_id
1 'polypeptide(L)'
;MKKIAIRLFTVIYIVVLVISASSLAMAEERDCMYDTWVATDALGRELPTNEEVGVPREGKYVGIFYFLFMDSKSAHVIDTTKTFLEGGIEAVWEIVPQDGFHVWAEPYYGYYNNTDEWIYRKHAQLLSEAGVDFVFLDTTNLGGLFEHAWMTMFKVWSQIKKEGGTTPQIAFFCGMDEGNMPSHMKSIWKNIYSHDEYKDLWFCWEGKPLLLGNHSQLAAEYRDFFTLRDSWAFNEWTGDGKGKWPWIAEYPQSPGRDEEGNIEQVVVSAGFHSNSSKGRSFHDGVQPSSGWRDFGYGLETSGYGLTFAEQWEHALKIDPDIVMITGWNEFTFGRWPDAGLGQRISDSYTVVQGDLQFQSNYVDAFSAEFSRDIEPIKSLFGDNYYYQLASYIRKFKGVREIPQGTGSVDVNMSGNLTEFSNVGPVFYDMINDITHRDYVLVTGEKVVNTTGRNDIQEAKVSKTDKYTYFYVRCTENIIESDGTNWMNLYIDADQFYYSGWEGYDFVLNRSREDGRVSVEKFVDNSWEFETVGQADYILSGDTMVICVDNSLVRLDARDNFDFKWADNSTTTGQVMEFMDLGDSAPNERFNFRYVKENGRISHEHFVQMDSENRAALNTVHIILILAGAVAVIGVASTAVIIRKRR
;
A
#
# COMPACT_ATOMS: atom_id res chain seq x y z
N MET A 1 9.94 -60.66 28.70
CA MET A 1 10.45 -59.29 28.89
C MET A 1 11.12 -58.68 27.64
N LYS A 2 12.09 -59.32 26.98
CA LYS A 2 12.73 -58.79 25.75
C LYS A 2 11.79 -58.50 24.57
N LYS A 3 10.77 -59.36 24.31
CA LYS A 3 9.80 -59.16 23.22
C LYS A 3 8.81 -57.97 23.48
N ILE A 4 8.53 -57.68 24.74
CA ILE A 4 7.67 -56.55 25.14
C ILE A 4 8.44 -55.22 25.03
N ALA A 5 9.73 -55.22 25.42
CA ALA A 5 10.57 -54.05 25.28
C ALA A 5 10.82 -53.66 23.81
N ILE A 6 11.02 -54.62 22.91
CA ILE A 6 11.19 -54.35 21.48
C ILE A 6 9.88 -53.77 20.86
N ARG A 7 8.71 -54.28 21.23
CA ARG A 7 7.43 -53.75 20.74
C ARG A 7 7.15 -52.34 21.28
N LEU A 8 7.53 -52.07 22.53
CA LEU A 8 7.39 -50.73 23.11
C LEU A 8 8.35 -49.70 22.42
N PHE A 9 9.59 -50.12 22.15
CA PHE A 9 10.55 -49.30 21.41
C PHE A 9 10.11 -49.04 19.97
N THR A 10 9.53 -50.01 19.29
CA THR A 10 9.05 -49.85 17.91
C THR A 10 7.83 -48.93 17.87
N VAL A 11 6.92 -49.03 18.84
CA VAL A 11 5.76 -48.13 18.93
C VAL A 11 6.18 -46.71 19.27
N ILE A 12 7.12 -46.53 20.20
CA ILE A 12 7.67 -45.20 20.55
C ILE A 12 8.41 -44.60 19.33
N TYR A 13 9.18 -45.38 18.59
CA TYR A 13 9.91 -44.92 17.39
C TYR A 13 8.94 -44.52 16.25
N ILE A 14 7.86 -45.27 16.05
CA ILE A 14 6.80 -44.96 15.10
C ILE A 14 6.02 -43.71 15.54
N VAL A 15 5.72 -43.55 16.83
CA VAL A 15 5.06 -42.36 17.36
C VAL A 15 5.96 -41.11 17.25
N VAL A 16 7.27 -41.26 17.52
CA VAL A 16 8.25 -40.17 17.32
C VAL A 16 8.42 -39.84 15.85
N LEU A 17 8.44 -40.84 14.94
CA LEU A 17 8.48 -40.62 13.50
C LEU A 17 7.18 -40.00 12.96
N VAL A 18 6.01 -40.34 13.50
CA VAL A 18 4.74 -39.72 13.13
C VAL A 18 4.64 -38.32 13.69
N ILE A 19 5.13 -38.06 14.91
CA ILE A 19 5.20 -36.70 15.48
C ILE A 19 6.26 -35.84 14.76
N SER A 20 7.39 -36.41 14.33
CA SER A 20 8.38 -35.68 13.53
C SER A 20 8.00 -35.52 12.04
N ALA A 21 7.07 -36.32 11.54
CA ALA A 21 6.53 -36.15 10.19
C ALA A 21 5.30 -35.19 10.14
N SER A 22 4.71 -34.89 11.30
CA SER A 22 3.63 -33.89 11.41
C SER A 22 4.13 -32.48 11.67
N SER A 23 5.41 -32.25 11.76
CA SER A 23 5.99 -30.92 11.90
C SER A 23 6.86 -30.61 10.68
N LEU A 24 6.25 -30.07 9.65
CA LEU A 24 6.83 -29.23 8.59
C LEU A 24 6.11 -29.46 7.22
N ALA A 25 4.80 -29.67 7.25
CA ALA A 25 4.05 -29.25 6.09
C ALA A 25 3.99 -27.73 6.20
N MET A 26 4.78 -27.00 5.43
CA MET A 26 4.48 -25.60 5.16
C MET A 26 3.03 -25.54 4.68
N ALA A 27 2.25 -24.60 5.22
CA ALA A 27 0.93 -24.38 4.67
C ALA A 27 1.11 -24.08 3.17
N GLU A 28 0.27 -24.67 2.33
CA GLU A 28 0.28 -24.35 0.91
C GLU A 28 0.00 -22.85 0.77
N GLU A 29 0.84 -22.14 0.02
CA GLU A 29 0.66 -20.71 -0.22
C GLU A 29 -0.71 -20.49 -0.87
N ARG A 30 -1.53 -19.65 -0.23
CA ARG A 30 -2.87 -19.35 -0.69
C ARG A 30 -2.82 -18.23 -1.72
N ASP A 31 -3.31 -18.48 -2.91
CA ASP A 31 -3.47 -17.44 -3.94
C ASP A 31 -4.78 -16.67 -3.70
N CYS A 32 -4.69 -15.49 -3.07
CA CYS A 32 -5.83 -14.62 -2.84
C CYS A 32 -6.30 -13.89 -4.11
N MET A 33 -5.59 -14.04 -5.23
CA MET A 33 -5.93 -13.38 -6.51
C MET A 33 -6.08 -11.86 -6.39
N TYR A 34 -5.18 -11.19 -5.67
CA TYR A 34 -5.21 -9.74 -5.42
C TYR A 34 -5.36 -8.89 -6.69
N ASP A 35 -4.83 -9.36 -7.81
CA ASP A 35 -4.93 -8.71 -9.11
C ASP A 35 -6.36 -8.68 -9.69
N THR A 36 -7.29 -9.50 -9.15
CA THR A 36 -8.71 -9.50 -9.54
C THR A 36 -9.59 -8.66 -8.61
N TRP A 37 -9.06 -8.19 -7.48
CA TRP A 37 -9.80 -7.32 -6.58
C TRP A 37 -10.03 -5.95 -7.21
N VAL A 38 -11.14 -5.32 -6.92
CA VAL A 38 -11.47 -3.98 -7.44
C VAL A 38 -11.40 -2.95 -6.33
N ALA A 39 -11.04 -1.73 -6.67
CA ALA A 39 -11.05 -0.60 -5.74
C ALA A 39 -11.14 0.71 -6.49
N THR A 40 -11.66 1.73 -5.80
CA THR A 40 -11.68 3.12 -6.24
C THR A 40 -11.03 3.97 -5.15
N ASP A 41 -10.08 4.82 -5.54
CA ASP A 41 -9.42 5.71 -4.59
C ASP A 41 -10.29 6.95 -4.24
N ALA A 42 -9.82 7.75 -3.29
CA ALA A 42 -10.54 8.94 -2.85
C ALA A 42 -10.71 10.03 -3.94
N LEU A 43 -10.03 9.91 -5.08
CA LEU A 43 -10.19 10.78 -6.24
C LEU A 43 -11.16 10.20 -7.28
N GLY A 44 -11.77 9.05 -7.02
CA GLY A 44 -12.66 8.36 -7.94
C GLY A 44 -11.93 7.64 -9.08
N ARG A 45 -10.64 7.32 -8.91
CA ARG A 45 -9.86 6.56 -9.89
C ARG A 45 -9.98 5.07 -9.59
N GLU A 46 -10.50 4.32 -10.55
CA GLU A 46 -10.67 2.88 -10.43
C GLU A 46 -9.41 2.11 -10.81
N LEU A 47 -9.21 0.96 -10.19
CA LEU A 47 -8.16 0.04 -10.59
C LEU A 47 -8.52 -0.63 -11.92
N PRO A 48 -7.58 -0.69 -12.88
CA PRO A 48 -7.86 -1.29 -14.17
C PRO A 48 -8.07 -2.81 -14.06
N THR A 49 -8.98 -3.31 -14.90
CA THR A 49 -9.35 -4.72 -15.02
C THR A 49 -8.62 -5.40 -16.17
N ASN A 50 -8.76 -6.72 -16.29
CA ASN A 50 -8.19 -7.50 -17.40
C ASN A 50 -8.62 -6.98 -18.79
N GLU A 51 -9.84 -6.49 -18.95
CA GLU A 51 -10.32 -5.94 -20.22
C GLU A 51 -9.52 -4.71 -20.68
N GLU A 52 -8.97 -3.94 -19.72
CA GLU A 52 -8.21 -2.73 -20.00
C GLU A 52 -6.71 -2.99 -20.17
N VAL A 53 -6.14 -3.91 -19.37
CA VAL A 53 -4.69 -4.08 -19.32
C VAL A 53 -4.19 -5.43 -19.82
N GLY A 54 -5.10 -6.38 -20.11
CA GLY A 54 -4.78 -7.71 -20.60
C GLY A 54 -4.32 -8.68 -19.52
N VAL A 55 -3.96 -9.88 -19.99
CA VAL A 55 -3.54 -10.99 -19.12
C VAL A 55 -2.17 -10.75 -18.47
N PRO A 56 -1.86 -11.45 -17.35
CA PRO A 56 -0.55 -11.37 -16.71
C PRO A 56 0.61 -11.60 -17.69
N ARG A 57 1.62 -10.77 -17.58
CA ARG A 57 2.82 -10.76 -18.42
C ARG A 57 3.99 -11.40 -17.68
N GLU A 58 4.53 -12.49 -18.21
CA GLU A 58 5.71 -13.14 -17.63
C GLU A 58 6.94 -12.25 -17.72
N GLY A 59 7.84 -12.33 -16.73
CA GLY A 59 9.11 -11.62 -16.71
C GLY A 59 9.02 -10.12 -16.39
N LYS A 60 7.87 -9.63 -15.91
CA LYS A 60 7.68 -8.25 -15.47
C LYS A 60 7.60 -8.18 -13.94
N TYR A 61 8.51 -7.41 -13.35
CA TYR A 61 8.64 -7.31 -11.89
C TYR A 61 8.62 -5.85 -11.44
N VAL A 62 8.09 -5.62 -10.24
CA VAL A 62 8.09 -4.31 -9.59
C VAL A 62 8.77 -4.41 -8.24
N GLY A 63 9.84 -3.65 -8.06
CA GLY A 63 10.53 -3.48 -6.78
C GLY A 63 10.24 -2.13 -6.18
N ILE A 64 10.33 -2.02 -4.84
CA ILE A 64 10.16 -0.75 -4.13
C ILE A 64 11.25 -0.52 -3.10
N PHE A 65 11.77 0.71 -3.05
CA PHE A 65 12.73 1.15 -2.05
C PHE A 65 12.07 1.17 -0.67
N TYR A 66 12.72 0.50 0.29
CA TYR A 66 12.20 0.38 1.66
C TYR A 66 13.21 0.95 2.65
N PHE A 67 12.78 1.96 3.39
CA PHE A 67 13.61 2.68 4.35
C PHE A 67 13.52 2.08 5.75
N LEU A 68 14.67 2.00 6.45
CA LEU A 68 14.80 1.28 7.72
C LEU A 68 15.04 2.18 8.93
N PHE A 69 15.07 3.49 8.74
CA PHE A 69 15.65 4.43 9.73
C PHE A 69 14.72 4.86 10.87
N MET A 70 13.42 4.58 10.82
CA MET A 70 12.49 4.97 11.91
C MET A 70 12.84 4.23 13.20
N ASP A 71 13.70 4.80 14.05
CA ASP A 71 14.08 4.23 15.34
C ASP A 71 13.91 5.21 16.51
N SER A 72 13.90 4.68 17.73
CA SER A 72 13.70 5.44 18.98
C SER A 72 14.80 6.47 19.29
N LYS A 73 15.91 6.44 18.58
CA LYS A 73 17.01 7.39 18.76
C LYS A 73 16.76 8.70 18.01
N SER A 74 15.82 8.69 17.08
CA SER A 74 15.37 9.88 16.34
C SER A 74 14.40 10.75 17.17
N ALA A 75 14.58 10.84 18.47
CA ALA A 75 13.63 11.20 19.53
C ALA A 75 12.94 12.57 19.47
N HIS A 76 13.05 13.32 18.38
CA HIS A 76 12.25 14.52 18.15
C HIS A 76 11.52 14.41 16.83
N VAL A 77 10.32 13.83 16.89
CA VAL A 77 9.41 13.83 15.74
C VAL A 77 8.86 15.25 15.59
N ILE A 78 9.43 16.00 14.65
CA ILE A 78 8.91 17.29 14.20
C ILE A 78 8.27 17.05 12.84
N ASP A 79 6.94 16.97 12.79
CA ASP A 79 6.20 16.84 11.56
C ASP A 79 6.00 18.23 10.94
N THR A 80 6.64 18.47 9.81
CA THR A 80 6.61 19.77 9.13
C THR A 80 5.26 20.06 8.48
N THR A 81 4.58 19.02 7.94
CA THR A 81 3.25 19.20 7.37
C THR A 81 2.20 19.48 8.43
N LYS A 82 2.18 18.73 9.53
CA LYS A 82 1.30 18.98 10.67
C LYS A 82 1.51 20.40 11.24
N THR A 83 2.76 20.76 11.47
CA THR A 83 3.12 22.10 11.96
C THR A 83 2.65 23.21 11.01
N PHE A 84 2.78 22.99 9.71
CA PHE A 84 2.30 23.94 8.70
C PHE A 84 0.76 24.07 8.73
N LEU A 85 0.05 22.96 8.80
CA LEU A 85 -1.42 22.96 8.85
C LEU A 85 -1.97 23.64 10.11
N GLU A 86 -1.27 23.55 11.22
CA GLU A 86 -1.67 24.15 12.51
C GLU A 86 -1.29 25.63 12.64
N GLY A 87 -0.17 26.06 12.10
CA GLY A 87 0.40 27.39 12.36
C GLY A 87 1.00 28.12 11.15
N GLY A 88 0.90 27.55 9.95
CA GLY A 88 1.46 28.12 8.73
C GLY A 88 2.99 28.04 8.65
N ILE A 89 3.55 28.69 7.63
CA ILE A 89 4.98 28.62 7.34
C ILE A 89 5.84 29.21 8.47
N GLU A 90 5.35 30.23 9.16
CA GLU A 90 6.06 30.85 10.28
C GLU A 90 6.30 29.83 11.41
N ALA A 91 5.30 29.01 11.74
CA ALA A 91 5.44 27.95 12.73
C ALA A 91 6.49 26.92 12.31
N VAL A 92 6.54 26.53 11.03
CA VAL A 92 7.56 25.62 10.51
C VAL A 92 8.97 26.19 10.71
N TRP A 93 9.17 27.48 10.46
CA TRP A 93 10.48 28.11 10.65
C TRP A 93 10.89 28.28 12.11
N GLU A 94 9.93 28.46 13.01
CA GLU A 94 10.20 28.64 14.45
C GLU A 94 10.63 27.36 15.15
N ILE A 95 10.01 26.22 14.81
CA ILE A 95 10.22 24.96 15.54
C ILE A 95 11.31 24.08 14.94
N VAL A 96 11.67 24.30 13.69
CA VAL A 96 12.68 23.48 13.03
C VAL A 96 14.06 23.83 13.61
N PRO A 97 14.68 22.99 14.46
CA PRO A 97 16.03 23.22 14.92
C PRO A 97 16.96 23.27 13.71
N GLN A 98 18.07 24.01 13.85
CA GLN A 98 19.01 24.15 12.74
C GLN A 98 19.64 22.83 12.31
N ASP A 99 19.74 21.87 13.24
CA ASP A 99 20.27 20.52 13.00
C ASP A 99 19.27 19.48 13.45
N GLY A 100 19.15 18.38 12.72
CA GLY A 100 18.41 17.21 13.17
C GLY A 100 17.49 16.60 12.14
N PHE A 101 16.84 15.56 12.58
CA PHE A 101 15.88 14.81 11.76
C PHE A 101 14.45 15.31 11.98
N HIS A 102 13.71 15.39 10.90
CA HIS A 102 12.32 15.80 10.84
C HIS A 102 11.52 14.73 10.12
N VAL A 103 10.20 14.84 10.19
CA VAL A 103 9.25 13.99 9.47
C VAL A 103 8.42 14.90 8.56
N TRP A 104 8.24 14.51 7.31
CA TRP A 104 7.47 15.32 6.36
C TRP A 104 5.95 15.12 6.50
N ALA A 105 5.48 13.96 7.00
CA ALA A 105 4.08 13.68 7.35
C ALA A 105 3.98 12.51 8.34
N GLU A 106 2.83 12.37 9.00
CA GLU A 106 2.52 11.22 9.86
C GLU A 106 2.08 10.03 9.01
N PRO A 107 2.81 8.86 9.05
CA PRO A 107 2.34 7.62 8.47
C PRO A 107 0.95 7.25 8.99
N TYR A 108 0.13 6.56 8.20
CA TYR A 108 -1.19 6.14 8.67
C TYR A 108 -1.13 5.34 9.96
N TYR A 109 -0.15 4.47 10.09
CA TYR A 109 0.09 3.65 11.29
C TYR A 109 0.82 4.39 12.43
N GLY A 110 0.91 5.72 12.36
CA GLY A 110 1.62 6.57 13.32
C GLY A 110 3.14 6.57 13.11
N TYR A 111 3.86 7.33 13.92
CA TYR A 111 5.33 7.38 13.88
C TYR A 111 5.92 6.09 14.47
N TYR A 112 5.81 5.00 13.74
CA TYR A 112 6.18 3.66 14.18
C TYR A 112 7.69 3.49 14.32
N ASN A 113 8.08 2.52 15.11
CA ASN A 113 9.47 2.12 15.29
C ASN A 113 9.79 0.95 14.33
N ASN A 114 10.98 0.96 13.74
CA ASN A 114 11.45 -0.08 12.82
C ASN A 114 11.67 -1.46 13.47
N THR A 115 11.32 -1.64 14.73
CA THR A 115 11.27 -2.93 15.43
C THR A 115 9.85 -3.39 15.74
N ASP A 116 8.84 -2.67 15.29
CA ASP A 116 7.43 -3.03 15.45
C ASP A 116 7.06 -4.15 14.45
N GLU A 117 6.95 -5.39 14.93
CA GLU A 117 6.64 -6.56 14.11
C GLU A 117 5.28 -6.44 13.38
N TRP A 118 4.33 -5.73 14.00
CA TRP A 118 3.01 -5.48 13.42
C TRP A 118 3.10 -4.66 12.12
N ILE A 119 3.98 -3.65 12.08
CA ILE A 119 4.20 -2.83 10.88
C ILE A 119 4.71 -3.68 9.71
N TYR A 120 5.65 -4.59 9.95
CA TYR A 120 6.16 -5.46 8.88
C TYR A 120 5.08 -6.42 8.35
N ARG A 121 4.12 -6.84 9.18
CA ARG A 121 2.95 -7.61 8.70
C ARG A 121 2.08 -6.75 7.80
N LYS A 122 1.69 -5.55 8.23
CA LYS A 122 0.86 -4.64 7.42
C LYS A 122 1.56 -4.18 6.14
N HIS A 123 2.87 -3.96 6.16
CA HIS A 123 3.62 -3.65 4.93
C HIS A 123 3.70 -4.86 3.99
N ALA A 124 3.87 -6.08 4.50
CA ALA A 124 3.80 -7.29 3.66
C ALA A 124 2.45 -7.40 2.96
N GLN A 125 1.37 -7.19 3.70
CA GLN A 125 -0.02 -7.20 3.22
C GLN A 125 -0.20 -6.16 2.11
N LEU A 126 -0.03 -4.86 2.41
CA LEU A 126 -0.19 -3.76 1.47
C LEU A 126 0.63 -3.94 0.18
N LEU A 127 1.90 -4.30 0.32
CA LEU A 127 2.79 -4.45 -0.83
C LEU A 127 2.42 -5.66 -1.71
N SER A 128 2.00 -6.78 -1.10
CA SER A 128 1.54 -7.95 -1.84
C SER A 128 0.23 -7.67 -2.59
N GLU A 129 -0.73 -7.03 -1.94
CA GLU A 129 -2.03 -6.67 -2.53
C GLU A 129 -1.89 -5.65 -3.66
N ALA A 130 -0.94 -4.70 -3.55
CA ALA A 130 -0.60 -3.81 -4.65
C ALA A 130 0.10 -4.51 -5.83
N GLY A 131 0.63 -5.73 -5.64
CA GLY A 131 1.35 -6.50 -6.65
C GLY A 131 2.84 -6.21 -6.73
N VAL A 132 3.46 -5.70 -5.66
CA VAL A 132 4.91 -5.50 -5.55
C VAL A 132 5.61 -6.86 -5.38
N ASP A 133 6.63 -7.13 -6.18
CA ASP A 133 7.34 -8.40 -6.20
C ASP A 133 8.48 -8.45 -5.19
N PHE A 134 9.17 -7.32 -4.98
CA PHE A 134 10.27 -7.26 -4.01
C PHE A 134 10.47 -5.87 -3.43
N VAL A 135 11.09 -5.83 -2.26
CA VAL A 135 11.63 -4.61 -1.67
C VAL A 135 13.15 -4.61 -1.80
N PHE A 136 13.74 -3.43 -1.99
CA PHE A 136 15.18 -3.27 -1.86
C PHE A 136 15.49 -2.38 -0.66
N LEU A 137 16.15 -3.00 0.32
CA LEU A 137 16.34 -2.40 1.65
C LEU A 137 17.48 -1.39 1.62
N ASP A 138 17.21 -0.18 2.10
CA ASP A 138 18.24 0.83 2.25
C ASP A 138 19.22 0.48 3.38
N THR A 139 20.41 0.05 2.99
CA THR A 139 21.55 -0.12 3.88
C THR A 139 22.74 0.72 3.42
N THR A 140 22.49 1.84 2.76
CA THR A 140 23.54 2.71 2.18
C THR A 140 24.14 3.67 3.20
N ASN A 141 23.44 3.97 4.29
CA ASN A 141 23.82 5.00 5.25
C ASN A 141 25.12 4.68 6.01
N LEU A 142 25.95 5.72 6.20
CA LEU A 142 27.27 5.66 6.82
C LEU A 142 27.28 5.19 8.30
N GLY A 143 26.16 5.28 8.99
CA GLY A 143 26.08 5.12 10.45
C GLY A 143 25.54 3.79 10.95
N GLY A 144 25.00 2.93 10.10
CA GLY A 144 24.40 1.69 10.58
C GLY A 144 23.77 0.85 9.50
N LEU A 145 23.84 -0.46 9.73
CA LEU A 145 23.20 -1.45 8.88
C LEU A 145 21.73 -1.63 9.18
N PHE A 146 21.20 -0.95 10.19
CA PHE A 146 19.85 -1.22 10.73
C PHE A 146 19.57 -2.73 10.88
N GLU A 147 20.58 -3.50 11.34
CA GLU A 147 20.54 -4.96 11.37
C GLU A 147 19.31 -5.49 12.10
N HIS A 148 18.95 -4.88 13.22
CA HIS A 148 17.76 -5.26 13.97
C HIS A 148 16.45 -5.03 13.18
N ALA A 149 16.38 -4.00 12.34
CA ALA A 149 15.20 -3.70 11.54
C ALA A 149 15.00 -4.73 10.43
N TRP A 150 16.01 -4.95 9.57
CA TRP A 150 15.86 -5.93 8.51
C TRP A 150 15.80 -7.38 9.02
N MET A 151 16.46 -7.72 10.14
CA MET A 151 16.26 -9.02 10.78
C MET A 151 14.83 -9.22 11.28
N THR A 152 14.20 -8.18 11.83
CA THR A 152 12.77 -8.22 12.21
C THR A 152 11.91 -8.47 10.98
N MET A 153 12.14 -7.77 9.87
CA MET A 153 11.41 -8.00 8.62
C MET A 153 11.56 -9.44 8.13
N PHE A 154 12.79 -9.95 8.03
CA PHE A 154 13.02 -11.34 7.58
C PHE A 154 12.31 -12.37 8.46
N LYS A 155 12.37 -12.19 9.77
CA LYS A 155 11.67 -13.05 10.74
C LYS A 155 10.15 -13.01 10.52
N VAL A 156 9.57 -11.82 10.46
CA VAL A 156 8.11 -11.63 10.32
C VAL A 156 7.63 -12.16 8.96
N TRP A 157 8.32 -11.82 7.87
CA TRP A 157 7.92 -12.26 6.54
C TRP A 157 8.11 -13.78 6.36
N SER A 158 9.16 -14.36 6.93
CA SER A 158 9.30 -15.82 6.99
C SER A 158 8.17 -16.48 7.78
N GLN A 159 7.67 -15.82 8.83
CA GLN A 159 6.53 -16.33 9.59
C GLN A 159 5.23 -16.27 8.76
N ILE A 160 4.97 -15.16 8.06
CA ILE A 160 3.79 -15.02 7.17
C ILE A 160 3.79 -16.14 6.11
N LYS A 161 4.93 -16.43 5.47
CA LYS A 161 5.01 -17.54 4.50
C LYS A 161 4.76 -18.91 5.11
N LYS A 162 5.23 -19.15 6.33
CA LYS A 162 4.92 -20.40 7.06
C LYS A 162 3.44 -20.55 7.42
N GLU A 163 2.76 -19.43 7.60
CA GLU A 163 1.32 -19.34 7.84
C GLU A 163 0.50 -19.52 6.55
N GLY A 164 1.16 -19.58 5.38
CA GLY A 164 0.51 -19.71 4.06
C GLY A 164 0.13 -18.37 3.43
N GLY A 165 0.60 -17.25 3.99
CA GLY A 165 0.42 -15.91 3.44
C GLY A 165 1.48 -15.54 2.41
N THR A 166 1.26 -14.43 1.73
CA THR A 166 2.14 -13.88 0.67
C THR A 166 2.94 -12.70 1.19
N THR A 167 4.19 -12.59 0.75
CA THR A 167 5.04 -11.41 0.99
C THR A 167 5.84 -11.08 -0.26
N PRO A 168 6.25 -9.83 -0.49
CA PRO A 168 7.30 -9.55 -1.44
C PRO A 168 8.60 -10.28 -1.07
N GLN A 169 9.49 -10.43 -2.05
CA GLN A 169 10.86 -10.88 -1.80
C GLN A 169 11.76 -9.70 -1.40
N ILE A 170 13.01 -9.94 -1.05
CA ILE A 170 13.92 -8.94 -0.50
C ILE A 170 15.23 -8.94 -1.27
N ALA A 171 15.68 -7.75 -1.67
CA ALA A 171 17.04 -7.47 -2.12
C ALA A 171 17.68 -6.42 -1.20
N PHE A 172 19.01 -6.36 -1.17
CA PHE A 172 19.72 -5.33 -0.42
C PHE A 172 20.28 -4.25 -1.36
N PHE A 173 20.22 -3.02 -0.89
CA PHE A 173 20.86 -1.88 -1.49
C PHE A 173 21.97 -1.38 -0.55
N CYS A 174 23.22 -1.65 -0.90
CA CYS A 174 24.38 -1.49 -0.02
C CYS A 174 25.39 -0.51 -0.59
N GLY A 175 26.02 0.27 0.30
CA GLY A 175 27.31 0.92 0.07
C GLY A 175 27.42 1.74 -1.21
N MET A 176 26.82 2.93 -1.25
CA MET A 176 27.07 3.90 -2.32
C MET A 176 28.49 4.48 -2.23
N ASP A 177 29.05 4.59 -1.01
CA ASP A 177 30.38 5.14 -0.78
C ASP A 177 31.46 4.07 -0.71
N GLU A 178 32.65 4.42 -1.18
CA GLU A 178 33.83 3.57 -1.04
C GLU A 178 34.13 3.28 0.43
N GLY A 179 34.23 2.00 0.78
CA GLY A 179 34.64 1.53 2.11
C GLY A 179 33.55 0.89 2.96
N ASN A 180 32.28 1.11 2.72
CA ASN A 180 31.18 0.53 3.51
C ASN A 180 30.74 -0.86 3.03
N MET A 181 30.77 -1.11 1.73
CA MET A 181 30.31 -2.37 1.13
C MET A 181 30.91 -3.63 1.80
N PRO A 182 32.23 -3.73 2.11
CA PRO A 182 32.78 -4.94 2.73
C PRO A 182 32.22 -5.22 4.13
N SER A 183 31.98 -4.20 4.94
CA SER A 183 31.43 -4.38 6.29
C SER A 183 29.96 -4.74 6.25
N HIS A 184 29.19 -4.12 5.36
CA HIS A 184 27.78 -4.40 5.13
C HIS A 184 27.61 -5.83 4.63
N MET A 185 28.37 -6.23 3.61
CA MET A 185 28.31 -7.57 3.06
C MET A 185 28.65 -8.65 4.08
N LYS A 186 29.62 -8.41 4.95
CA LYS A 186 29.98 -9.37 6.00
C LYS A 186 28.81 -9.64 6.96
N SER A 187 28.06 -8.60 7.37
CA SER A 187 26.90 -8.77 8.25
C SER A 187 25.75 -9.46 7.53
N ILE A 188 25.39 -8.98 6.34
CA ILE A 188 24.30 -9.55 5.53
C ILE A 188 24.60 -11.02 5.18
N TRP A 189 25.84 -11.32 4.78
CA TRP A 189 26.25 -12.69 4.51
C TRP A 189 26.07 -13.60 5.73
N LYS A 190 26.61 -13.17 6.88
CA LYS A 190 26.55 -13.94 8.12
C LYS A 190 25.12 -14.25 8.54
N ASN A 191 24.22 -13.29 8.43
CA ASN A 191 22.89 -13.40 9.01
C ASN A 191 21.84 -13.91 8.00
N ILE A 192 22.07 -13.77 6.69
CA ILE A 192 21.08 -14.10 5.66
C ILE A 192 21.59 -15.13 4.67
N TYR A 193 22.65 -14.82 3.89
CA TYR A 193 22.98 -15.62 2.71
C TYR A 193 23.89 -16.83 2.97
N SER A 194 24.53 -16.91 4.15
CA SER A 194 25.37 -18.05 4.50
C SER A 194 24.61 -19.32 4.92
N HIS A 195 23.28 -19.22 5.00
CA HIS A 195 22.39 -20.34 5.35
C HIS A 195 21.04 -20.17 4.64
N ASP A 196 20.26 -21.27 4.55
CA ASP A 196 19.05 -21.34 3.74
C ASP A 196 17.76 -20.88 4.48
N GLU A 197 17.85 -20.39 5.72
CA GLU A 197 16.68 -20.11 6.58
C GLU A 197 15.67 -19.15 5.94
N TYR A 198 16.18 -18.14 5.20
CA TYR A 198 15.36 -17.09 4.57
C TYR A 198 15.40 -17.15 3.04
N LYS A 199 15.77 -18.29 2.47
CA LYS A 199 15.99 -18.41 1.02
C LYS A 199 14.77 -18.07 0.18
N ASP A 200 13.57 -18.39 0.68
CA ASP A 200 12.29 -18.11 0.00
C ASP A 200 11.96 -16.61 -0.07
N LEU A 201 12.67 -15.79 0.73
CA LEU A 201 12.53 -14.33 0.71
C LEU A 201 13.58 -13.65 -0.19
N TRP A 202 14.54 -14.35 -0.76
CA TRP A 202 15.55 -13.73 -1.61
C TRP A 202 14.99 -13.40 -2.99
N PHE A 203 15.01 -12.13 -3.37
CA PHE A 203 14.74 -11.79 -4.75
C PHE A 203 15.93 -12.20 -5.62
N CYS A 204 15.67 -13.11 -6.55
CA CYS A 204 16.69 -13.62 -7.46
C CYS A 204 16.48 -13.05 -8.85
N TRP A 205 17.55 -12.46 -9.40
CA TRP A 205 17.62 -12.01 -10.78
C TRP A 205 18.69 -12.78 -11.53
N GLU A 206 18.44 -13.23 -12.75
CA GLU A 206 19.34 -14.10 -13.53
C GLU A 206 19.78 -15.35 -12.75
N GLY A 207 18.92 -15.89 -11.91
CA GLY A 207 19.14 -17.11 -11.14
C GLY A 207 20.01 -16.97 -9.89
N LYS A 208 20.38 -15.75 -9.49
CA LYS A 208 21.14 -15.45 -8.28
C LYS A 208 20.48 -14.35 -7.48
N PRO A 209 20.67 -14.27 -6.15
CA PRO A 209 20.17 -13.15 -5.36
C PRO A 209 20.66 -11.80 -5.91
N LEU A 210 19.77 -10.82 -6.03
CA LEU A 210 20.12 -9.47 -6.47
C LEU A 210 20.80 -8.68 -5.36
N LEU A 211 21.89 -7.99 -5.68
CA LEU A 211 22.56 -7.04 -4.80
C LEU A 211 22.81 -5.73 -5.54
N LEU A 212 22.26 -4.64 -5.00
CA LEU A 212 22.44 -3.28 -5.52
C LEU A 212 23.50 -2.54 -4.71
N GLY A 213 24.22 -1.62 -5.33
CA GLY A 213 25.19 -0.77 -4.66
C GLY A 213 26.47 -0.52 -5.45
N ASN A 214 27.54 -0.09 -4.77
CA ASN A 214 28.87 0.04 -5.35
C ASN A 214 29.69 -1.22 -5.07
N HIS A 215 29.90 -2.05 -6.08
CA HIS A 215 30.54 -3.36 -5.93
C HIS A 215 32.06 -3.34 -6.13
N SER A 216 32.69 -2.18 -6.32
CA SER A 216 34.13 -2.08 -6.59
C SER A 216 35.01 -2.75 -5.53
N GLN A 217 34.58 -2.74 -4.28
CA GLN A 217 35.29 -3.32 -3.14
C GLN A 217 34.76 -4.68 -2.65
N LEU A 218 33.78 -5.25 -3.35
CA LEU A 218 33.21 -6.53 -2.98
C LEU A 218 34.20 -7.66 -3.24
N ALA A 219 34.46 -8.54 -2.23
CA ALA A 219 35.34 -9.68 -2.37
C ALA A 219 34.84 -10.68 -3.43
N ALA A 220 35.75 -11.37 -4.11
CA ALA A 220 35.43 -12.25 -5.23
C ALA A 220 34.44 -13.37 -4.85
N GLU A 221 34.54 -13.93 -3.65
CA GLU A 221 33.65 -14.97 -3.15
C GLU A 221 32.17 -14.53 -3.13
N TYR A 222 31.87 -13.24 -2.85
CA TYR A 222 30.52 -12.70 -2.87
C TYR A 222 30.07 -12.35 -4.29
N ARG A 223 30.98 -11.88 -5.15
CA ARG A 223 30.67 -11.53 -6.55
C ARG A 223 30.11 -12.71 -7.34
N ASP A 224 30.63 -13.91 -7.08
CA ASP A 224 30.16 -15.11 -7.77
C ASP A 224 28.80 -15.60 -7.29
N PHE A 225 28.38 -15.20 -6.09
CA PHE A 225 27.11 -15.59 -5.49
C PHE A 225 25.93 -14.74 -5.94
N PHE A 226 26.12 -13.43 -6.15
CA PHE A 226 25.06 -12.49 -6.46
C PHE A 226 24.98 -12.15 -7.95
N THR A 227 23.79 -11.72 -8.40
CA THR A 227 23.65 -10.83 -9.55
C THR A 227 23.85 -9.40 -9.05
N LEU A 228 24.84 -8.72 -9.62
CA LEU A 228 25.29 -7.41 -9.16
C LEU A 228 24.82 -6.31 -10.12
N ARG A 229 24.28 -5.22 -9.58
CA ARG A 229 23.99 -4.01 -10.34
C ARG A 229 24.49 -2.80 -9.55
N ASP A 230 25.45 -2.09 -10.14
CA ASP A 230 25.92 -0.83 -9.56
C ASP A 230 24.80 0.22 -9.64
N SER A 231 24.59 0.94 -8.53
CA SER A 231 23.52 1.93 -8.45
C SER A 231 24.03 3.35 -8.61
N TRP A 232 23.23 4.21 -9.19
CA TRP A 232 23.48 5.62 -9.37
C TRP A 232 22.19 6.45 -9.18
N ALA A 233 22.34 7.75 -8.96
CA ALA A 233 21.24 8.66 -8.67
C ALA A 233 21.15 9.79 -9.70
N PHE A 234 19.94 10.30 -9.88
CA PHE A 234 19.63 11.46 -10.72
C PHE A 234 20.11 11.29 -12.18
N ASN A 235 20.83 12.28 -12.69
CA ASN A 235 21.35 12.28 -14.06
C ASN A 235 22.89 12.14 -14.08
N GLU A 236 23.48 11.57 -13.04
CA GLU A 236 24.91 11.31 -13.01
C GLU A 236 25.29 10.37 -14.17
N TRP A 237 26.26 10.81 -14.97
CA TRP A 237 26.75 10.01 -16.05
C TRP A 237 27.63 8.87 -15.52
N THR A 238 27.28 7.64 -15.83
CA THR A 238 27.96 6.42 -15.38
C THR A 238 28.66 5.65 -16.50
N GLY A 239 29.17 6.34 -17.49
CA GLY A 239 29.81 5.73 -18.65
C GLY A 239 28.81 5.15 -19.64
N ASP A 240 28.96 3.88 -20.04
CA ASP A 240 28.02 3.19 -20.93
C ASP A 240 26.76 2.66 -20.21
N GLY A 241 26.70 2.79 -18.89
CA GLY A 241 25.57 2.39 -18.05
C GLY A 241 25.40 0.87 -17.90
N LYS A 242 26.28 0.05 -18.45
CA LYS A 242 26.17 -1.41 -18.39
C LYS A 242 26.35 -1.96 -16.97
N GLY A 243 25.52 -2.91 -16.58
CA GLY A 243 25.47 -3.47 -15.24
C GLY A 243 25.06 -2.46 -14.16
N LYS A 244 24.32 -1.39 -14.55
CA LYS A 244 24.01 -0.27 -13.69
C LYS A 244 22.52 0.07 -13.71
N TRP A 245 21.96 0.26 -12.52
CA TRP A 245 20.56 0.66 -12.32
C TRP A 245 20.46 1.98 -11.57
N PRO A 246 19.67 2.98 -12.05
CA PRO A 246 19.33 4.13 -11.24
C PRO A 246 18.41 3.72 -10.08
N TRP A 247 18.63 4.28 -8.89
CA TRP A 247 17.68 4.15 -7.80
C TRP A 247 16.73 5.34 -7.69
N ILE A 248 17.10 6.47 -8.28
CA ILE A 248 16.26 7.65 -8.49
C ILE A 248 16.72 8.37 -9.75
N ALA A 249 15.81 8.82 -10.59
CA ALA A 249 16.11 9.61 -11.79
C ALA A 249 14.96 10.55 -12.14
N GLU A 250 15.30 11.74 -12.65
CA GLU A 250 14.32 12.70 -13.11
C GLU A 250 13.74 12.33 -14.48
N TYR A 251 12.51 12.79 -14.75
CA TYR A 251 11.87 12.62 -16.05
C TYR A 251 12.60 13.42 -17.16
N PRO A 252 12.80 12.83 -18.34
CA PRO A 252 12.61 11.42 -18.71
C PRO A 252 13.74 10.54 -18.14
N GLN A 253 13.37 9.51 -17.38
CA GLN A 253 14.33 8.65 -16.69
C GLN A 253 15.17 7.85 -17.66
N SER A 254 16.49 7.87 -17.47
CA SER A 254 17.39 6.97 -18.19
C SER A 254 17.24 5.54 -17.66
N PRO A 255 17.07 4.53 -18.54
CA PRO A 255 16.93 3.15 -18.11
C PRO A 255 18.23 2.57 -17.55
N GLY A 256 18.11 1.68 -16.56
CA GLY A 256 19.15 0.75 -16.16
C GLY A 256 19.36 -0.34 -17.21
N ARG A 257 20.58 -0.89 -17.26
CA ARG A 257 20.99 -1.84 -18.29
C ARG A 257 21.71 -3.04 -17.67
N ASP A 258 21.59 -4.19 -18.35
CA ASP A 258 22.39 -5.37 -18.07
C ASP A 258 23.86 -5.18 -18.47
N GLU A 259 24.69 -6.20 -18.27
CA GLU A 259 26.12 -6.19 -18.64
C GLU A 259 26.36 -6.14 -20.15
N GLU A 260 25.40 -6.58 -20.96
CA GLU A 260 25.41 -6.52 -22.43
C GLU A 260 24.98 -5.16 -22.97
N GLY A 261 24.26 -4.36 -22.14
CA GLY A 261 23.74 -3.04 -22.49
C GLY A 261 22.29 -3.03 -22.94
N ASN A 262 21.54 -4.14 -22.78
CA ASN A 262 20.11 -4.16 -23.00
C ASN A 262 19.36 -3.41 -21.89
N ILE A 263 18.21 -2.82 -22.18
CA ILE A 263 17.36 -2.19 -21.18
C ILE A 263 16.81 -3.28 -20.26
N GLU A 264 16.96 -3.07 -18.97
CA GLU A 264 16.56 -4.04 -17.96
C GLU A 264 15.63 -3.42 -16.91
N GLN A 265 15.90 -2.19 -16.48
CA GLN A 265 15.19 -1.54 -15.38
C GLN A 265 14.86 -0.07 -15.71
N VAL A 266 13.74 0.44 -15.16
CA VAL A 266 13.41 1.86 -15.10
C VAL A 266 12.96 2.22 -13.69
N VAL A 267 13.47 3.33 -13.16
CA VAL A 267 13.03 3.84 -11.86
C VAL A 267 11.83 4.77 -12.02
N VAL A 268 10.94 4.77 -11.05
CA VAL A 268 9.77 5.65 -10.97
C VAL A 268 9.70 6.27 -9.57
N SER A 269 9.56 7.58 -9.48
CA SER A 269 9.46 8.33 -8.23
C SER A 269 8.15 9.12 -8.16
N ALA A 270 7.53 9.15 -6.97
CA ALA A 270 6.31 9.94 -6.76
C ALA A 270 6.57 11.45 -6.70
N GLY A 271 7.77 11.83 -6.40
CA GLY A 271 8.24 13.20 -6.34
C GLY A 271 9.73 13.23 -6.02
N PHE A 272 10.27 14.42 -5.87
CA PHE A 272 11.67 14.63 -5.53
C PHE A 272 11.75 15.58 -4.34
N HIS A 273 12.90 15.63 -3.71
CA HIS A 273 13.15 16.65 -2.70
C HIS A 273 13.29 18.04 -3.36
N SER A 274 13.21 19.06 -2.55
CA SER A 274 13.10 20.44 -3.01
C SER A 274 14.24 20.94 -3.91
N ASN A 275 15.41 20.28 -3.90
CA ASN A 275 16.56 20.66 -4.72
C ASN A 275 16.30 20.55 -6.22
N SER A 276 15.61 19.50 -6.62
CA SER A 276 15.28 19.30 -8.03
C SER A 276 14.25 20.31 -8.53
N SER A 277 13.59 21.04 -7.62
CA SER A 277 12.41 21.86 -7.92
C SER A 277 11.30 21.09 -8.64
N LYS A 278 11.21 19.77 -8.40
CA LYS A 278 10.25 18.85 -8.99
C LYS A 278 9.57 18.05 -7.89
N GLY A 279 8.49 18.61 -7.35
CA GLY A 279 7.66 17.94 -6.35
C GLY A 279 6.69 16.94 -6.98
N ARG A 280 5.73 16.49 -6.19
CA ARG A 280 4.68 15.53 -6.59
C ARG A 280 3.73 16.10 -7.64
N SER A 281 3.61 17.42 -7.72
CA SER A 281 2.76 18.15 -8.69
C SER A 281 3.48 18.51 -10.00
N PHE A 282 4.77 18.18 -10.16
CA PHE A 282 5.51 18.43 -11.39
C PHE A 282 4.96 17.58 -12.53
N HIS A 283 4.73 18.18 -13.69
CA HIS A 283 4.34 17.50 -14.93
C HIS A 283 4.52 18.42 -16.15
N ASP A 284 4.66 17.86 -17.31
CA ASP A 284 4.83 18.59 -18.58
C ASP A 284 5.97 19.63 -18.54
N GLY A 285 7.04 19.35 -17.77
CA GLY A 285 8.18 20.24 -17.60
C GLY A 285 7.93 21.42 -16.66
N VAL A 286 6.81 21.46 -15.95
CA VAL A 286 6.42 22.57 -15.08
C VAL A 286 6.21 22.12 -13.65
N GLN A 287 6.85 22.80 -12.70
CA GLN A 287 6.52 22.74 -11.28
C GLN A 287 5.53 23.87 -10.96
N PRO A 288 4.31 23.59 -10.52
CA PRO A 288 3.31 24.64 -10.23
C PRO A 288 3.70 25.55 -9.07
N SER A 289 4.50 25.04 -8.10
CA SER A 289 4.95 25.82 -6.95
C SER A 289 6.31 26.45 -7.19
N SER A 290 6.63 27.54 -6.49
CA SER A 290 7.95 28.17 -6.51
C SER A 290 9.00 27.43 -5.66
N GLY A 291 8.79 26.15 -5.40
CA GLY A 291 9.64 25.29 -4.61
C GLY A 291 9.42 25.50 -3.10
N TRP A 292 10.44 25.23 -2.30
CA TRP A 292 10.36 25.26 -0.83
C TRP A 292 9.90 26.58 -0.23
N ARG A 293 10.00 27.69 -0.96
CA ARG A 293 9.52 29.01 -0.50
C ARG A 293 8.02 29.06 -0.33
N ASP A 294 7.30 28.18 -1.01
CA ASP A 294 5.85 28.08 -1.02
C ASP A 294 5.42 26.75 -0.37
N PHE A 295 5.83 26.52 0.87
CA PHE A 295 5.59 25.26 1.58
C PHE A 295 4.12 24.80 1.49
N GLY A 296 3.18 25.72 1.57
CA GLY A 296 1.75 25.41 1.49
C GLY A 296 1.22 25.24 0.07
N TYR A 297 2.00 25.63 -0.94
CA TYR A 297 1.60 25.48 -2.32
C TYR A 297 1.85 24.05 -2.77
N GLY A 298 0.89 23.48 -3.47
CA GLY A 298 0.97 22.11 -3.94
C GLY A 298 0.51 21.06 -2.92
N LEU A 299 0.25 21.41 -1.65
CA LEU A 299 -0.31 20.45 -0.70
C LEU A 299 -1.65 19.89 -1.18
N GLU A 300 -2.50 20.73 -1.77
CA GLU A 300 -3.78 20.30 -2.34
C GLU A 300 -3.60 19.47 -3.62
N THR A 301 -2.60 19.82 -4.46
CA THR A 301 -2.34 19.14 -5.74
C THR A 301 -1.39 17.96 -5.61
N SER A 302 -0.62 17.88 -4.53
CA SER A 302 0.31 16.77 -4.28
C SER A 302 -0.38 15.39 -4.28
N GLY A 303 -1.65 15.34 -3.90
CA GLY A 303 -2.43 14.10 -3.87
C GLY A 303 -2.84 13.54 -5.23
N TYR A 304 -2.75 14.32 -6.31
CA TYR A 304 -3.09 13.84 -7.67
C TYR A 304 -2.02 12.91 -8.26
N GLY A 305 -0.78 12.97 -7.76
CA GLY A 305 0.31 12.10 -8.21
C GLY A 305 0.74 12.34 -9.65
N LEU A 306 0.86 13.61 -10.07
CA LEU A 306 1.15 13.97 -11.47
C LEU A 306 2.55 13.55 -11.89
N THR A 307 3.57 13.79 -11.05
CA THR A 307 4.95 13.34 -11.27
C THR A 307 5.02 11.82 -11.37
N PHE A 308 4.31 11.14 -10.48
CA PHE A 308 4.28 9.68 -10.45
C PHE A 308 3.65 9.10 -11.72
N ALA A 309 2.55 9.72 -12.18
CA ALA A 309 1.91 9.36 -13.44
C ALA A 309 2.86 9.57 -14.64
N GLU A 310 3.50 10.73 -14.75
CA GLU A 310 4.40 11.05 -15.87
C GLU A 310 5.58 10.07 -15.95
N GLN A 311 6.17 9.74 -14.81
CA GLN A 311 7.27 8.76 -14.73
C GLN A 311 6.81 7.34 -15.08
N TRP A 312 5.64 6.90 -14.61
CA TRP A 312 5.08 5.61 -14.96
C TRP A 312 4.73 5.50 -16.46
N GLU A 313 4.13 6.54 -17.03
CA GLU A 313 3.83 6.58 -18.47
C GLU A 313 5.11 6.46 -19.32
N HIS A 314 6.21 7.02 -18.85
CA HIS A 314 7.51 6.85 -19.50
C HIS A 314 8.03 5.41 -19.33
N ALA A 315 7.96 4.83 -18.14
CA ALA A 315 8.36 3.45 -17.90
C ALA A 315 7.55 2.45 -18.75
N LEU A 316 6.23 2.65 -18.86
CA LEU A 316 5.36 1.83 -19.72
C LEU A 316 5.74 1.91 -21.20
N LYS A 317 6.20 3.08 -21.69
CA LYS A 317 6.69 3.23 -23.08
C LYS A 317 8.02 2.53 -23.34
N ILE A 318 8.89 2.50 -22.32
CA ILE A 318 10.18 1.79 -22.40
C ILE A 318 9.96 0.28 -22.31
N ASP A 319 8.99 -0.16 -21.55
CA ASP A 319 8.62 -1.54 -21.29
C ASP A 319 9.78 -2.42 -20.76
N PRO A 320 10.47 -2.00 -19.67
CA PRO A 320 11.58 -2.74 -19.10
C PRO A 320 11.12 -4.08 -18.48
N ASP A 321 12.04 -4.93 -18.06
CA ASP A 321 11.70 -6.14 -17.30
C ASP A 321 11.38 -5.80 -15.85
N ILE A 322 12.03 -4.78 -15.29
CA ILE A 322 11.87 -4.36 -13.91
C ILE A 322 11.53 -2.87 -13.84
N VAL A 323 10.49 -2.53 -13.07
CA VAL A 323 10.24 -1.16 -12.61
C VAL A 323 10.59 -1.08 -11.13
N MET A 324 11.41 -0.09 -10.76
CA MET A 324 11.78 0.16 -9.36
C MET A 324 11.16 1.47 -8.88
N ILE A 325 10.43 1.40 -7.77
CA ILE A 325 9.76 2.56 -7.18
C ILE A 325 10.64 3.17 -6.10
N THR A 326 10.79 4.47 -6.11
CA THR A 326 11.50 5.21 -5.07
C THR A 326 10.53 6.22 -4.46
N GLY A 327 9.96 5.97 -3.26
CA GLY A 327 10.24 4.97 -2.23
C GLY A 327 8.95 4.58 -1.55
N TRP A 328 9.01 3.69 -0.57
CA TRP A 328 7.84 3.30 0.22
C TRP A 328 7.60 4.22 1.41
N ASN A 329 8.57 4.34 2.34
CA ASN A 329 8.35 4.81 3.71
C ASN A 329 9.47 5.69 4.28
N GLU A 330 10.17 6.46 3.46
CA GLU A 330 11.18 7.41 3.97
C GLU A 330 10.52 8.70 4.46
N PHE A 331 9.95 8.65 5.66
CA PHE A 331 9.30 9.81 6.27
C PHE A 331 10.27 10.80 6.89
N THR A 332 11.45 10.34 7.31
CA THR A 332 12.44 11.19 7.97
C THR A 332 13.33 11.89 6.97
N PHE A 333 13.70 13.13 7.27
CA PHE A 333 14.68 13.86 6.51
C PHE A 333 15.59 14.71 7.42
N GLY A 334 16.78 15.04 6.91
CA GLY A 334 17.74 15.85 7.62
C GLY A 334 17.69 17.33 7.22
N ARG A 335 17.85 18.22 8.18
CA ARG A 335 18.15 19.63 7.95
C ARG A 335 19.49 19.97 8.56
N TRP A 336 20.39 20.52 7.75
CA TRP A 336 21.76 20.84 8.14
C TRP A 336 22.10 22.30 7.81
N PRO A 337 22.65 23.08 8.75
CA PRO A 337 22.91 24.50 8.53
C PRO A 337 24.10 24.76 7.63
N ASP A 338 25.02 23.83 7.52
CA ASP A 338 26.27 24.02 6.77
C ASP A 338 26.79 22.75 6.08
N ALA A 339 27.29 23.02 5.00
CA ALA A 339 27.87 22.40 3.82
C ALA A 339 28.76 21.16 3.95
N GLY A 340 28.83 20.43 5.05
CA GLY A 340 29.70 19.24 5.16
C GLY A 340 29.17 18.03 4.37
N LEU A 341 28.03 17.50 4.75
CA LEU A 341 27.35 16.38 4.08
C LEU A 341 26.39 16.88 3.01
N GLY A 342 25.71 17.98 3.23
CA GLY A 342 24.70 18.52 2.34
C GLY A 342 25.22 19.03 0.99
N GLN A 343 26.47 19.45 0.88
CA GLN A 343 27.03 19.93 -0.40
C GLN A 343 27.22 18.83 -1.46
N ARG A 344 27.25 17.58 -1.06
CA ARG A 344 27.38 16.45 -2.00
C ARG A 344 26.03 15.90 -2.47
N ILE A 345 24.96 16.17 -1.73
CA ILE A 345 23.67 15.51 -1.90
C ILE A 345 22.56 16.53 -2.21
N SER A 346 22.73 17.81 -1.85
CA SER A 346 21.71 18.82 -2.05
C SER A 346 22.28 20.21 -2.31
N ASP A 347 21.57 21.00 -3.11
CA ASP A 347 21.87 22.43 -3.24
C ASP A 347 21.49 23.15 -1.94
N SER A 348 22.31 24.15 -1.57
CA SER A 348 22.03 24.98 -0.40
C SER A 348 20.95 26.01 -0.72
N TYR A 349 19.97 26.13 0.17
CA TYR A 349 18.95 27.17 0.10
C TYR A 349 19.25 28.30 1.09
N THR A 350 19.04 29.53 0.64
CA THR A 350 19.05 30.67 1.53
C THR A 350 17.61 30.92 1.98
N VAL A 351 17.34 30.64 3.25
CA VAL A 351 16.07 31.01 3.89
C VAL A 351 16.19 32.41 4.41
N VAL A 352 15.27 33.28 4.02
CA VAL A 352 15.20 34.67 4.52
C VAL A 352 14.00 34.74 5.46
N GLN A 353 14.27 34.91 6.76
CA GLN A 353 13.26 35.18 7.78
C GLN A 353 13.51 36.59 8.33
N GLY A 354 12.69 37.55 7.92
CA GLY A 354 12.94 38.97 8.21
C GLY A 354 14.30 39.42 7.67
N ASP A 355 15.14 39.94 8.54
CA ASP A 355 16.51 40.38 8.21
C ASP A 355 17.57 39.28 8.32
N LEU A 356 17.17 38.07 8.74
CA LEU A 356 18.06 36.93 8.91
C LEU A 356 18.06 36.05 7.67
N GLN A 357 19.27 35.76 7.17
CA GLN A 357 19.49 34.78 6.11
C GLN A 357 20.10 33.53 6.72
N PHE A 358 19.38 32.40 6.57
CA PHE A 358 19.88 31.09 6.96
C PHE A 358 20.16 30.27 5.72
N GLN A 359 21.31 29.64 5.65
CA GLN A 359 21.53 28.54 4.72
C GLN A 359 21.02 27.26 5.38
N SER A 360 20.12 26.55 4.71
CA SER A 360 19.62 25.27 5.16
C SER A 360 19.62 24.29 4.00
N ASN A 361 20.17 23.13 4.26
CA ASN A 361 20.16 22.02 3.32
C ASN A 361 19.17 20.99 3.84
N TYR A 362 18.23 20.59 3.01
CA TYR A 362 17.30 19.50 3.27
C TYR A 362 17.75 18.30 2.46
N VAL A 363 17.79 17.14 3.10
CA VAL A 363 18.18 15.88 2.49
C VAL A 363 16.95 14.97 2.45
N ASP A 364 16.69 14.37 1.31
CA ASP A 364 15.67 13.37 1.03
C ASP A 364 14.22 13.85 0.95
N ALA A 365 13.76 14.70 1.84
CA ALA A 365 12.43 15.28 1.81
C ALA A 365 12.40 16.67 2.43
N PHE A 366 11.26 17.35 2.30
CA PHE A 366 11.01 18.64 2.94
C PHE A 366 9.55 18.81 3.36
N SER A 367 8.62 18.37 2.54
CA SER A 367 7.18 18.51 2.76
C SER A 367 6.44 17.42 1.99
N ALA A 368 5.14 17.37 2.15
CA ALA A 368 4.29 16.45 1.36
C ALA A 368 4.45 16.65 -0.16
N GLU A 369 4.68 17.89 -0.64
CA GLU A 369 4.96 18.14 -2.06
C GLU A 369 6.36 17.65 -2.47
N PHE A 370 7.36 17.92 -1.65
CA PHE A 370 8.77 17.58 -1.90
C PHE A 370 9.17 16.36 -1.06
N SER A 371 8.60 15.23 -1.38
CA SER A 371 8.89 13.90 -0.85
C SER A 371 8.58 12.87 -1.93
N ARG A 372 9.01 11.63 -1.75
CA ARG A 372 8.90 10.59 -2.78
C ARG A 372 8.17 9.32 -2.33
N ASP A 373 7.89 9.20 -1.05
CA ASP A 373 7.36 7.98 -0.46
C ASP A 373 5.86 7.90 -0.55
N ILE A 374 5.34 6.69 -0.67
CA ILE A 374 3.95 6.41 -1.05
C ILE A 374 3.17 5.57 -0.04
N GLU A 375 3.77 5.22 1.10
CA GLU A 375 3.01 4.64 2.21
C GLU A 375 1.86 5.57 2.59
N PRO A 376 0.66 5.06 2.85
CA PRO A 376 -0.48 5.85 3.28
C PRO A 376 -0.20 6.74 4.51
N ILE A 377 -0.75 7.95 4.51
CA ILE A 377 -0.57 8.96 5.56
C ILE A 377 -1.91 9.38 6.17
N LYS A 378 -1.89 9.89 7.41
CA LYS A 378 -3.12 10.30 8.11
C LYS A 378 -3.78 11.57 7.58
N SER A 379 -3.08 12.36 6.80
CA SER A 379 -3.55 13.67 6.34
C SER A 379 -3.41 13.82 4.83
N LEU A 380 -3.86 14.93 4.27
CA LEU A 380 -3.75 15.30 2.86
C LEU A 380 -4.32 14.22 1.93
N PHE A 381 -3.44 13.50 1.24
CA PHE A 381 -3.80 12.55 0.18
C PHE A 381 -4.05 11.11 0.68
N GLY A 382 -3.93 10.84 1.99
CA GLY A 382 -4.27 9.53 2.56
C GLY A 382 -3.58 8.37 1.85
N ASP A 383 -4.39 7.52 1.22
CA ASP A 383 -3.99 6.30 0.51
C ASP A 383 -3.93 6.45 -1.03
N ASN A 384 -4.09 7.65 -1.58
CA ASN A 384 -4.18 7.89 -3.03
C ASN A 384 -2.98 7.32 -3.82
N TYR A 385 -1.76 7.46 -3.30
CA TYR A 385 -0.55 6.94 -3.97
C TYR A 385 -0.47 5.43 -3.94
N TYR A 386 -1.00 4.80 -2.91
CA TYR A 386 -1.07 3.35 -2.81
C TYR A 386 -1.94 2.76 -3.95
N TYR A 387 -3.14 3.31 -4.16
CA TYR A 387 -4.00 2.88 -5.28
C TYR A 387 -3.46 3.28 -6.64
N GLN A 388 -2.80 4.41 -6.73
CA GLN A 388 -2.11 4.79 -7.97
C GLN A 388 -0.97 3.82 -8.29
N LEU A 389 -0.19 3.37 -7.30
CA LEU A 389 0.81 2.32 -7.46
C LEU A 389 0.17 1.03 -7.98
N ALA A 390 -0.86 0.52 -7.29
CA ALA A 390 -1.55 -0.70 -7.69
C ALA A 390 -2.10 -0.60 -9.12
N SER A 391 -2.67 0.56 -9.49
CA SER A 391 -3.17 0.82 -10.86
C SER A 391 -2.06 0.71 -11.91
N TYR A 392 -0.90 1.34 -11.68
CA TYR A 392 0.21 1.29 -12.63
C TYR A 392 0.91 -0.08 -12.66
N ILE A 393 1.00 -0.79 -11.54
CA ILE A 393 1.48 -2.18 -11.52
C ILE A 393 0.59 -3.06 -12.42
N ARG A 394 -0.73 -2.92 -12.34
CA ARG A 394 -1.67 -3.64 -13.20
C ARG A 394 -1.48 -3.28 -14.68
N LYS A 395 -1.31 -2.01 -15.03
CA LYS A 395 -0.99 -1.57 -16.40
C LYS A 395 0.33 -2.15 -16.90
N PHE A 396 1.31 -2.31 -16.04
CA PHE A 396 2.63 -2.85 -16.37
C PHE A 396 2.64 -4.37 -16.48
N LYS A 397 2.01 -5.07 -15.53
CA LYS A 397 2.06 -6.53 -15.41
C LYS A 397 0.88 -7.25 -16.08
N GLY A 398 -0.23 -6.56 -16.39
CA GLY A 398 -1.50 -7.20 -16.69
C GLY A 398 -2.14 -7.82 -15.45
N VAL A 399 -3.38 -8.31 -15.56
CA VAL A 399 -4.11 -8.95 -14.48
C VAL A 399 -4.93 -10.14 -14.99
N ARG A 400 -5.28 -11.06 -14.12
CA ARG A 400 -6.17 -12.18 -14.43
C ARG A 400 -7.60 -11.71 -14.69
N GLU A 401 -8.37 -12.48 -15.45
CA GLU A 401 -9.80 -12.26 -15.57
C GLU A 401 -10.48 -12.48 -14.21
N ILE A 402 -11.49 -11.66 -13.92
CA ILE A 402 -12.30 -11.83 -12.72
C ILE A 402 -13.08 -13.15 -12.84
N PRO A 403 -12.95 -14.08 -11.86
CA PRO A 403 -13.60 -15.37 -11.94
C PRO A 403 -15.12 -15.24 -11.95
N GLN A 404 -15.79 -15.97 -12.87
CA GLN A 404 -17.24 -15.97 -12.95
C GLN A 404 -17.87 -16.97 -11.97
N GLY A 405 -19.01 -16.62 -11.43
CA GLY A 405 -19.81 -17.46 -10.57
C GLY A 405 -20.22 -18.76 -11.27
N THR A 406 -20.13 -19.89 -10.58
CA THR A 406 -20.52 -21.18 -11.10
C THR A 406 -21.89 -21.58 -10.56
N GLY A 407 -22.90 -21.58 -11.43
CA GLY A 407 -24.25 -22.05 -11.13
C GLY A 407 -24.96 -21.27 -10.01
N SER A 408 -26.26 -21.15 -10.07
CA SER A 408 -27.04 -20.65 -8.95
C SER A 408 -27.60 -21.85 -8.16
N VAL A 409 -27.36 -21.85 -6.85
CA VAL A 409 -27.83 -22.87 -5.93
C VAL A 409 -28.73 -22.23 -4.90
N ASP A 410 -29.97 -22.75 -4.75
CA ASP A 410 -30.80 -22.40 -3.60
C ASP A 410 -30.21 -23.09 -2.35
N VAL A 411 -29.86 -22.27 -1.37
CA VAL A 411 -29.28 -22.74 -0.11
C VAL A 411 -30.37 -22.99 0.92
N ASN A 412 -30.33 -24.17 1.54
CA ASN A 412 -31.23 -24.48 2.62
C ASN A 412 -30.82 -23.76 3.92
N MET A 413 -31.47 -22.65 4.24
CA MET A 413 -31.19 -21.84 5.42
C MET A 413 -31.49 -22.53 6.77
N SER A 414 -31.90 -23.80 6.78
CA SER A 414 -32.04 -24.63 8.00
C SER A 414 -31.04 -25.79 8.05
N GLY A 415 -30.16 -25.92 7.08
CA GLY A 415 -29.33 -27.09 6.80
C GLY A 415 -27.85 -26.91 7.14
N ASN A 416 -27.06 -27.80 6.58
CA ASN A 416 -25.64 -27.96 6.90
C ASN A 416 -24.70 -27.23 5.93
N LEU A 417 -25.17 -26.32 5.10
CA LEU A 417 -24.39 -25.48 4.18
C LEU A 417 -23.53 -26.28 3.16
N THR A 418 -23.77 -27.58 2.97
CA THR A 418 -22.99 -28.42 2.02
C THR A 418 -23.16 -27.98 0.58
N GLU A 419 -24.22 -27.26 0.26
CA GLU A 419 -24.48 -26.69 -1.06
C GLU A 419 -23.35 -25.79 -1.50
N PHE A 420 -22.70 -25.08 -0.58
CA PHE A 420 -21.55 -24.21 -0.88
C PHE A 420 -20.28 -24.95 -1.31
N SER A 421 -20.21 -26.27 -1.14
CA SER A 421 -19.08 -27.07 -1.67
C SER A 421 -18.93 -26.99 -3.19
N ASN A 422 -20.02 -26.71 -3.91
CA ASN A 422 -20.06 -26.61 -5.36
C ASN A 422 -20.26 -25.18 -5.87
N VAL A 423 -20.24 -24.17 -4.97
CA VAL A 423 -20.33 -22.77 -5.32
C VAL A 423 -18.93 -22.20 -5.50
N GLY A 424 -18.70 -21.53 -6.61
CA GLY A 424 -17.48 -20.83 -6.94
C GLY A 424 -17.78 -19.47 -7.59
N PRO A 425 -16.78 -18.61 -7.72
CA PRO A 425 -15.42 -18.77 -7.21
C PRO A 425 -15.36 -18.75 -5.68
N VAL A 426 -14.24 -19.21 -5.12
CA VAL A 426 -13.87 -18.91 -3.75
C VAL A 426 -13.08 -17.61 -3.76
N PHE A 427 -13.52 -16.64 -3.03
CA PHE A 427 -12.81 -15.40 -2.80
C PHE A 427 -11.98 -15.57 -1.52
N TYR A 428 -10.68 -15.60 -1.65
CA TYR A 428 -9.77 -15.77 -0.53
C TYR A 428 -9.30 -14.44 0.01
N ASP A 429 -9.08 -14.41 1.32
CA ASP A 429 -8.45 -13.32 2.02
C ASP A 429 -7.14 -13.75 2.69
N MET A 430 -6.32 -12.79 3.11
CA MET A 430 -5.11 -13.06 3.87
C MET A 430 -5.50 -13.54 5.27
N ILE A 431 -4.82 -14.55 5.79
CA ILE A 431 -5.05 -15.04 7.14
C ILE A 431 -3.97 -14.55 8.11
N ASN A 432 -4.33 -14.47 9.39
CA ASN A 432 -3.45 -13.99 10.47
C ASN A 432 -3.03 -12.51 10.33
N ASP A 433 -3.82 -11.70 9.65
CA ASP A 433 -3.59 -10.26 9.52
C ASP A 433 -4.30 -9.42 10.59
N ILE A 434 -5.15 -10.07 11.41
CA ILE A 434 -5.83 -9.49 12.59
C ILE A 434 -4.96 -9.40 13.85
N THR A 435 -3.65 -9.51 13.73
CA THR A 435 -2.74 -9.54 14.87
C THR A 435 -2.84 -8.25 15.70
N HIS A 436 -2.88 -8.41 17.04
CA HIS A 436 -2.93 -7.27 17.95
C HIS A 436 -1.62 -6.50 17.95
N ARG A 437 -1.73 -5.17 18.08
CA ARG A 437 -0.60 -4.25 18.26
C ARG A 437 -0.60 -3.72 19.70
N ASP A 438 0.52 -3.81 20.38
CA ASP A 438 0.79 -3.17 21.68
C ASP A 438 2.25 -2.69 21.65
N TYR A 439 2.47 -1.46 21.18
CA TYR A 439 3.81 -0.97 20.89
C TYR A 439 3.98 0.50 21.27
N VAL A 440 5.25 0.91 21.46
CA VAL A 440 5.60 2.31 21.76
C VAL A 440 6.19 2.95 20.51
N LEU A 441 5.54 4.01 20.03
CA LEU A 441 5.99 4.80 18.89
C LEU A 441 7.32 5.52 19.18
N VAL A 442 8.00 6.03 18.17
CA VAL A 442 9.21 6.83 18.35
C VAL A 442 8.97 8.12 19.15
N THR A 443 7.72 8.61 19.19
CA THR A 443 7.28 9.74 20.03
C THR A 443 7.22 9.41 21.52
N GLY A 444 7.31 8.13 21.89
CA GLY A 444 7.05 7.65 23.25
C GLY A 444 5.57 7.39 23.56
N GLU A 445 4.67 7.67 22.64
CA GLU A 445 3.25 7.33 22.75
C GLU A 445 3.06 5.82 22.61
N LYS A 446 2.15 5.25 23.41
CA LYS A 446 1.77 3.84 23.33
C LYS A 446 0.54 3.67 22.43
N VAL A 447 0.67 2.88 21.37
CA VAL A 447 -0.45 2.45 20.52
C VAL A 447 -0.87 1.04 20.91
N VAL A 448 -2.18 0.87 21.11
CA VAL A 448 -2.79 -0.43 21.38
C VAL A 448 -3.93 -0.63 20.39
N ASN A 449 -3.84 -1.68 19.60
CA ASN A 449 -4.91 -2.16 18.71
C ASN A 449 -5.21 -3.62 19.04
N THR A 450 -6.39 -3.87 19.58
CA THR A 450 -6.89 -5.21 19.97
C THR A 450 -8.25 -5.48 19.32
N THR A 451 -8.50 -4.84 18.17
CA THR A 451 -9.78 -4.96 17.46
C THR A 451 -9.92 -6.26 16.67
N GLY A 452 -8.82 -6.91 16.30
CA GLY A 452 -8.84 -8.20 15.62
C GLY A 452 -9.58 -9.27 16.41
N ARG A 453 -10.59 -9.91 15.79
CA ARG A 453 -11.48 -10.86 16.46
C ARG A 453 -11.78 -12.09 15.61
N ASN A 454 -12.34 -11.93 14.42
CA ASN A 454 -12.71 -12.98 13.50
C ASN A 454 -11.85 -12.86 12.23
N ASP A 455 -10.89 -13.77 12.06
CA ASP A 455 -9.93 -13.81 10.97
C ASP A 455 -10.62 -14.47 9.76
N ILE A 456 -11.06 -13.64 8.80
CA ILE A 456 -11.80 -14.07 7.62
C ILE A 456 -10.84 -14.73 6.63
N GLN A 457 -11.18 -15.89 6.14
CA GLN A 457 -10.29 -16.61 5.23
C GLN A 457 -10.85 -16.83 3.83
N GLU A 458 -12.19 -16.89 3.69
CA GLU A 458 -12.83 -17.06 2.38
C GLU A 458 -14.27 -16.56 2.38
N ALA A 459 -14.70 -16.11 1.21
CA ALA A 459 -16.08 -15.79 0.91
C ALA A 459 -16.56 -16.49 -0.36
N LYS A 460 -17.87 -16.69 -0.49
CA LYS A 460 -18.54 -17.22 -1.69
C LYS A 460 -19.88 -16.53 -1.89
N VAL A 461 -20.35 -16.52 -3.12
CA VAL A 461 -21.67 -15.97 -3.48
C VAL A 461 -22.43 -16.96 -4.33
N SER A 462 -23.69 -17.26 -3.94
CA SER A 462 -24.65 -17.94 -4.80
C SER A 462 -25.82 -17.02 -5.07
N LYS A 463 -26.12 -16.74 -6.34
CA LYS A 463 -27.15 -15.80 -6.74
C LYS A 463 -28.20 -16.51 -7.60
N THR A 464 -29.46 -16.49 -7.13
CA THR A 464 -30.64 -16.92 -7.88
C THR A 464 -31.38 -15.70 -8.45
N ASP A 465 -32.48 -15.90 -9.16
CA ASP A 465 -33.31 -14.79 -9.65
C ASP A 465 -33.93 -13.98 -8.51
N LYS A 466 -34.17 -14.60 -7.34
CA LYS A 466 -34.86 -13.95 -6.21
C LYS A 466 -33.94 -13.62 -5.05
N TYR A 467 -33.00 -14.48 -4.73
CA TYR A 467 -32.15 -14.36 -3.56
C TYR A 467 -30.67 -14.37 -3.93
N THR A 468 -29.87 -13.62 -3.17
CA THR A 468 -28.42 -13.74 -3.14
C THR A 468 -27.99 -14.23 -1.76
N TYR A 469 -27.16 -15.27 -1.76
CA TYR A 469 -26.57 -15.90 -0.56
C TYR A 469 -25.11 -15.52 -0.48
N PHE A 470 -24.74 -14.82 0.58
CA PHE A 470 -23.37 -14.43 0.87
C PHE A 470 -22.84 -15.31 1.97
N TYR A 471 -21.82 -16.09 1.67
CA TYR A 471 -21.11 -17.00 2.56
C TYR A 471 -19.80 -16.38 2.96
N VAL A 472 -19.42 -16.52 4.24
CA VAL A 472 -18.12 -16.16 4.77
C VAL A 472 -17.67 -17.23 5.76
N ARG A 473 -16.37 -17.55 5.77
CA ARG A 473 -15.76 -18.47 6.72
C ARG A 473 -14.51 -17.82 7.32
N CYS A 474 -14.38 -17.95 8.63
CA CYS A 474 -13.21 -17.54 9.40
C CYS A 474 -12.25 -18.72 9.64
N THR A 475 -11.05 -18.44 10.09
CA THR A 475 -10.04 -19.46 10.43
C THR A 475 -10.44 -20.27 11.67
N GLU A 476 -11.19 -19.66 12.58
CA GLU A 476 -11.70 -20.25 13.82
C GLU A 476 -13.21 -19.98 13.95
N ASN A 477 -13.86 -20.61 14.94
CA ASN A 477 -15.27 -20.35 15.22
C ASN A 477 -15.53 -18.85 15.41
N ILE A 478 -16.54 -18.33 14.71
CA ILE A 478 -16.91 -16.93 14.76
C ILE A 478 -17.30 -16.53 16.20
N ILE A 479 -16.60 -15.57 16.75
CA ILE A 479 -16.89 -14.97 18.05
C ILE A 479 -18.04 -13.99 17.86
N GLU A 480 -19.18 -14.28 18.49
CA GLU A 480 -20.36 -13.42 18.40
C GLU A 480 -20.18 -12.11 19.19
N SER A 481 -20.82 -11.06 18.71
CA SER A 481 -20.87 -9.75 19.35
C SER A 481 -22.23 -9.10 19.13
N ASP A 482 -22.73 -8.38 20.12
CA ASP A 482 -23.96 -7.58 19.99
C ASP A 482 -23.71 -6.19 19.38
N GLY A 483 -22.45 -5.87 19.03
CA GLY A 483 -22.07 -4.60 18.42
C GLY A 483 -22.58 -4.44 16.99
N THR A 484 -22.63 -3.19 16.52
CA THR A 484 -23.11 -2.83 15.18
C THR A 484 -22.09 -3.14 14.07
N ASN A 485 -20.85 -3.41 14.41
CA ASN A 485 -19.73 -3.71 13.54
C ASN A 485 -19.26 -5.17 13.66
N TRP A 486 -20.19 -6.11 13.74
CA TRP A 486 -19.92 -7.54 13.78
C TRP A 486 -20.31 -8.20 12.47
N MET A 487 -19.33 -8.82 11.79
CA MET A 487 -19.54 -9.55 10.53
C MET A 487 -20.49 -8.80 9.59
N ASN A 488 -20.18 -7.53 9.33
CA ASN A 488 -20.95 -6.70 8.40
C ASN A 488 -20.65 -7.10 6.95
N LEU A 489 -21.69 -7.05 6.13
CA LEU A 489 -21.57 -7.24 4.68
C LEU A 489 -21.88 -5.91 3.99
N TYR A 490 -20.91 -5.36 3.29
CA TYR A 490 -21.04 -4.17 2.46
C TYR A 490 -21.30 -4.58 1.01
N ILE A 491 -22.22 -3.92 0.33
CA ILE A 491 -22.59 -4.19 -1.07
C ILE A 491 -22.58 -2.88 -1.85
N ASP A 492 -21.79 -2.85 -2.92
CA ASP A 492 -21.90 -1.88 -4.00
C ASP A 492 -22.65 -2.55 -5.16
N ALA A 493 -23.93 -2.21 -5.29
CA ALA A 493 -24.84 -2.84 -6.24
C ALA A 493 -24.76 -2.23 -7.63
N ASP A 494 -24.39 -0.96 -7.74
CA ASP A 494 -24.35 -0.24 -9.01
C ASP A 494 -22.93 0.06 -9.51
N GLN A 495 -21.92 -0.26 -8.69
CA GLN A 495 -20.49 -0.09 -8.98
C GLN A 495 -20.14 1.36 -9.29
N PHE A 496 -20.79 2.27 -8.57
CA PHE A 496 -20.64 3.70 -8.76
C PHE A 496 -20.13 4.38 -7.49
N TYR A 497 -18.85 4.76 -7.48
CA TYR A 497 -18.16 5.33 -6.32
C TYR A 497 -18.89 6.52 -5.67
N TYR A 498 -19.61 7.33 -6.44
CA TYR A 498 -20.30 8.51 -5.92
C TYR A 498 -21.74 8.24 -5.45
N SER A 499 -22.16 6.97 -5.35
CA SER A 499 -23.39 6.57 -4.66
C SER A 499 -23.07 6.03 -3.26
N GLY A 500 -24.04 6.04 -2.36
CA GLY A 500 -23.90 5.45 -1.03
C GLY A 500 -22.78 6.08 -0.18
N TRP A 501 -21.99 5.24 0.50
CA TRP A 501 -20.81 5.66 1.24
C TRP A 501 -19.56 4.99 0.63
N GLU A 502 -18.61 5.76 0.13
CA GLU A 502 -17.41 5.26 -0.54
C GLU A 502 -17.71 4.23 -1.67
N GLY A 503 -18.88 4.36 -2.32
CA GLY A 503 -19.40 3.46 -3.33
C GLY A 503 -20.34 2.36 -2.81
N TYR A 504 -20.34 2.05 -1.52
CA TYR A 504 -21.25 1.06 -0.96
C TYR A 504 -22.67 1.61 -0.87
N ASP A 505 -23.64 0.92 -1.49
CA ASP A 505 -25.06 1.24 -1.41
C ASP A 505 -25.71 0.71 -0.14
N PHE A 506 -25.29 -0.48 0.31
CA PHE A 506 -25.91 -1.19 1.42
C PHE A 506 -24.89 -1.74 2.40
N VAL A 507 -25.31 -1.82 3.67
CA VAL A 507 -24.65 -2.61 4.69
C VAL A 507 -25.66 -3.50 5.40
N LEU A 508 -25.29 -4.76 5.60
CA LEU A 508 -26.11 -5.77 6.28
C LEU A 508 -25.49 -6.13 7.63
N ASN A 509 -26.35 -6.57 8.56
CA ASN A 509 -25.97 -7.08 9.89
C ASN A 509 -25.45 -6.02 10.88
N ARG A 510 -25.90 -4.78 10.79
CA ARG A 510 -25.63 -3.78 11.83
C ARG A 510 -26.51 -3.97 13.09
N SER A 511 -27.66 -4.60 12.93
CA SER A 511 -28.52 -5.02 14.02
C SER A 511 -29.17 -6.37 13.73
N ARG A 512 -29.59 -7.06 14.79
CA ARG A 512 -30.22 -8.37 14.74
C ARG A 512 -31.47 -8.39 15.58
N GLU A 513 -32.55 -8.93 15.02
CA GLU A 513 -33.83 -9.08 15.69
C GLU A 513 -34.55 -10.35 15.16
N ASP A 514 -35.12 -11.16 16.05
CA ASP A 514 -35.89 -12.37 15.72
C ASP A 514 -35.18 -13.36 14.77
N GLY A 515 -33.83 -13.49 14.90
CA GLY A 515 -33.02 -14.39 14.07
C GLY A 515 -32.77 -13.88 12.65
N ARG A 516 -32.95 -12.58 12.42
CA ARG A 516 -32.69 -11.90 11.15
C ARG A 516 -31.73 -10.73 11.36
N VAL A 517 -31.02 -10.37 10.30
CA VAL A 517 -30.10 -9.25 10.24
C VAL A 517 -30.74 -8.04 9.54
N SER A 518 -30.40 -6.83 9.97
CA SER A 518 -30.83 -5.60 9.27
C SER A 518 -30.25 -5.53 7.86
N VAL A 519 -31.04 -4.97 6.93
CA VAL A 519 -30.58 -4.48 5.63
C VAL A 519 -30.72 -2.96 5.66
N GLU A 520 -29.61 -2.26 5.63
CA GLU A 520 -29.55 -0.81 5.72
C GLU A 520 -28.93 -0.23 4.45
N LYS A 521 -29.52 0.86 3.95
CA LYS A 521 -29.05 1.62 2.80
C LYS A 521 -28.29 2.84 3.28
N PHE A 522 -27.15 3.15 2.68
CA PHE A 522 -26.46 4.41 2.89
C PHE A 522 -27.24 5.60 2.30
N VAL A 523 -27.19 6.75 2.96
CA VAL A 523 -27.96 7.95 2.60
C VAL A 523 -27.00 9.13 2.35
N ASP A 524 -27.30 9.92 1.33
CA ASP A 524 -26.63 11.20 1.03
C ASP A 524 -25.08 11.11 0.94
N ASN A 525 -24.56 10.01 0.38
CA ASN A 525 -23.12 9.74 0.24
C ASN A 525 -22.36 9.91 1.57
N SER A 526 -22.96 9.44 2.64
CA SER A 526 -22.43 9.62 3.99
C SER A 526 -22.55 8.34 4.83
N TRP A 527 -21.93 8.33 6.00
CA TRP A 527 -22.05 7.28 7.01
C TRP A 527 -23.39 7.42 7.79
N GLU A 528 -24.47 7.62 7.05
CA GLU A 528 -25.85 7.69 7.54
C GLU A 528 -26.64 6.53 6.93
N PHE A 529 -27.62 5.99 7.68
CA PHE A 529 -28.28 4.74 7.33
C PHE A 529 -29.80 4.85 7.39
N GLU A 530 -30.46 4.18 6.45
CA GLU A 530 -31.91 3.93 6.45
C GLU A 530 -32.16 2.43 6.40
N THR A 531 -32.89 1.87 7.39
CA THR A 531 -33.27 0.45 7.35
C THR A 531 -34.33 0.25 6.28
N VAL A 532 -34.02 -0.60 5.29
CA VAL A 532 -34.90 -0.92 4.16
C VAL A 532 -35.55 -2.30 4.28
N GLY A 533 -35.06 -3.16 5.18
CA GLY A 533 -35.62 -4.47 5.41
C GLY A 533 -34.76 -5.34 6.32
N GLN A 534 -35.00 -6.64 6.25
CA GLN A 534 -34.26 -7.64 6.99
C GLN A 534 -33.90 -8.82 6.07
N ALA A 535 -32.81 -9.52 6.38
CA ALA A 535 -32.36 -10.72 5.70
C ALA A 535 -32.24 -11.89 6.68
N ASP A 536 -32.42 -13.11 6.19
CA ASP A 536 -32.21 -14.32 6.99
C ASP A 536 -30.71 -14.62 7.10
N TYR A 537 -30.26 -15.18 8.22
CA TYR A 537 -28.88 -15.62 8.35
C TYR A 537 -28.74 -16.95 9.09
N ILE A 538 -27.62 -17.61 8.85
CA ILE A 538 -27.18 -18.80 9.60
C ILE A 538 -25.78 -18.53 10.12
N LEU A 539 -25.54 -18.90 11.38
CA LEU A 539 -24.22 -19.00 11.98
C LEU A 539 -23.98 -20.46 12.38
N SER A 540 -22.89 -21.05 11.91
CA SER A 540 -22.55 -22.45 12.20
C SER A 540 -21.03 -22.60 12.37
N GLY A 541 -20.56 -22.53 13.62
CA GLY A 541 -19.15 -22.63 13.94
C GLY A 541 -18.33 -21.48 13.35
N ASP A 542 -17.45 -21.79 12.41
CA ASP A 542 -16.58 -20.86 11.69
C ASP A 542 -17.25 -20.15 10.51
N THR A 543 -18.49 -20.46 10.23
CA THR A 543 -19.17 -20.08 8.96
C THR A 543 -20.43 -19.27 9.22
N MET A 544 -20.62 -18.19 8.46
CA MET A 544 -21.85 -17.39 8.41
C MET A 544 -22.38 -17.31 6.97
N VAL A 545 -23.70 -17.35 6.82
CA VAL A 545 -24.38 -17.11 5.54
C VAL A 545 -25.50 -16.09 5.76
N ILE A 546 -25.57 -15.07 4.90
CA ILE A 546 -26.70 -14.13 4.82
C ILE A 546 -27.44 -14.39 3.53
N CYS A 547 -28.77 -14.56 3.60
CA CYS A 547 -29.68 -14.69 2.47
C CYS A 547 -30.55 -13.43 2.35
N VAL A 548 -30.32 -12.65 1.30
CA VAL A 548 -31.05 -11.39 1.06
C VAL A 548 -31.91 -11.48 -0.21
N ASP A 549 -33.13 -10.91 -0.17
CA ASP A 549 -33.96 -10.73 -1.36
C ASP A 549 -33.30 -9.69 -2.28
N ASN A 550 -33.08 -10.07 -3.54
CA ASN A 550 -32.38 -9.23 -4.53
C ASN A 550 -33.02 -7.85 -4.69
N SER A 551 -34.34 -7.75 -4.54
CA SER A 551 -35.06 -6.48 -4.67
C SER A 551 -34.77 -5.48 -3.55
N LEU A 552 -34.40 -5.97 -2.35
CA LEU A 552 -34.03 -5.10 -1.21
C LEU A 552 -32.68 -4.40 -1.44
N VAL A 553 -31.77 -5.07 -2.13
CA VAL A 553 -30.40 -4.60 -2.35
C VAL A 553 -30.10 -4.32 -3.83
N ARG A 554 -31.14 -4.18 -4.66
CA ARG A 554 -31.08 -3.81 -6.08
C ARG A 554 -30.24 -4.77 -6.95
N LEU A 555 -30.17 -6.05 -6.58
CA LEU A 555 -29.43 -7.08 -7.32
C LEU A 555 -30.29 -7.87 -8.31
N ASP A 556 -31.61 -7.67 -8.40
CA ASP A 556 -32.54 -8.41 -9.26
C ASP A 556 -32.20 -8.30 -10.75
N ALA A 557 -31.67 -7.15 -11.21
CA ALA A 557 -31.30 -6.91 -12.60
C ALA A 557 -29.78 -6.84 -12.82
N ARG A 558 -28.97 -7.26 -11.85
CA ARG A 558 -27.51 -7.14 -11.92
C ARG A 558 -26.84 -8.49 -12.23
N ASP A 559 -25.95 -8.50 -13.22
CA ASP A 559 -25.07 -9.65 -13.51
C ASP A 559 -23.79 -9.61 -12.70
N ASN A 560 -23.41 -8.44 -12.20
CA ASN A 560 -22.22 -8.17 -11.40
C ASN A 560 -22.49 -7.13 -10.32
N PHE A 561 -21.75 -7.19 -9.24
CA PHE A 561 -21.72 -6.24 -8.13
C PHE A 561 -20.46 -6.45 -7.30
N ASP A 562 -20.14 -5.47 -6.46
CA ASP A 562 -18.97 -5.55 -5.58
C ASP A 562 -19.41 -5.74 -4.13
N PHE A 563 -18.60 -6.45 -3.35
CA PHE A 563 -18.93 -6.71 -1.95
C PHE A 563 -17.67 -6.86 -1.08
N LYS A 564 -17.86 -6.63 0.22
CA LYS A 564 -16.84 -6.77 1.25
C LYS A 564 -17.46 -7.32 2.53
N TRP A 565 -16.78 -8.24 3.20
CA TRP A 565 -17.06 -8.58 4.59
C TRP A 565 -16.15 -7.80 5.52
N ALA A 566 -16.63 -7.43 6.72
CA ALA A 566 -15.81 -6.80 7.74
C ALA A 566 -16.30 -7.15 9.14
N ASP A 567 -15.37 -7.44 10.04
CA ASP A 567 -15.63 -7.66 11.44
C ASP A 567 -14.82 -6.70 12.32
N ASN A 568 -15.52 -6.02 13.22
CA ASN A 568 -14.93 -5.09 14.18
C ASN A 568 -14.03 -4.01 13.56
N SER A 569 -14.28 -3.71 12.32
CA SER A 569 -13.57 -2.71 11.53
C SER A 569 -14.17 -1.31 11.73
N THR A 570 -14.46 -0.55 10.69
CA THR A 570 -14.88 0.85 10.84
C THR A 570 -16.12 1.03 11.72
N THR A 571 -16.03 1.95 12.67
CA THR A 571 -17.14 2.38 13.53
C THR A 571 -17.50 3.85 13.32
N THR A 572 -16.61 4.60 12.70
CA THR A 572 -16.73 6.06 12.53
C THR A 572 -17.05 6.46 11.09
N GLY A 573 -17.01 5.51 10.15
CA GLY A 573 -17.16 5.77 8.73
C GLY A 573 -15.91 6.35 8.07
N GLN A 574 -14.75 6.11 8.67
CA GLN A 574 -13.46 6.38 8.04
C GLN A 574 -13.05 5.14 7.24
N VAL A 575 -13.07 5.21 5.93
CA VAL A 575 -12.79 4.03 5.09
C VAL A 575 -11.38 3.47 5.30
N MET A 576 -10.41 4.32 5.66
CA MET A 576 -9.05 3.88 5.97
C MET A 576 -8.98 3.03 7.25
N GLU A 577 -10.02 3.02 8.10
CA GLU A 577 -10.07 2.11 9.25
C GLU A 577 -10.11 0.62 8.84
N PHE A 578 -10.46 0.29 7.59
CA PHE A 578 -10.28 -1.07 7.04
C PHE A 578 -8.80 -1.49 6.92
N MET A 579 -7.85 -0.56 7.04
CA MET A 579 -6.42 -0.85 6.99
C MET A 579 -5.85 -1.40 8.30
N ASP A 580 -6.48 -1.08 9.45
CA ASP A 580 -5.87 -1.36 10.75
C ASP A 580 -6.84 -1.88 11.82
N LEU A 581 -8.15 -1.68 11.67
CA LEU A 581 -9.13 -2.11 12.67
C LEU A 581 -9.85 -3.39 12.26
N GLY A 582 -9.96 -4.33 13.23
CA GLY A 582 -10.71 -5.57 13.04
C GLY A 582 -10.12 -6.45 11.95
N ASP A 583 -11.00 -6.90 11.06
CA ASP A 583 -10.71 -7.62 9.83
C ASP A 583 -11.65 -7.18 8.72
N SER A 584 -11.17 -7.18 7.48
CA SER A 584 -11.99 -6.94 6.29
C SER A 584 -11.52 -7.77 5.11
N ALA A 585 -12.45 -8.39 4.43
CA ALA A 585 -12.21 -9.28 3.30
C ALA A 585 -12.96 -8.79 2.05
N PRO A 586 -12.24 -8.25 1.04
CA PRO A 586 -10.80 -7.95 1.04
C PRO A 586 -10.46 -6.76 1.94
N ASN A 587 -9.17 -6.59 2.18
CA ASN A 587 -8.65 -5.50 3.01
C ASN A 587 -8.77 -4.12 2.36
N GLU A 588 -8.60 -3.04 3.12
CA GLU A 588 -8.55 -1.63 2.73
C GLU A 588 -9.79 -1.22 1.90
N ARG A 589 -9.58 -0.48 0.78
CA ARG A 589 -10.65 -0.11 -0.18
C ARG A 589 -10.93 -1.21 -1.20
N PHE A 590 -10.19 -2.33 -1.20
CA PHE A 590 -10.46 -3.40 -2.14
C PHE A 590 -11.82 -4.05 -1.89
N ASN A 591 -12.43 -4.56 -2.96
CA ASN A 591 -13.68 -5.30 -2.95
C ASN A 591 -13.54 -6.56 -3.78
N PHE A 592 -14.25 -7.62 -3.39
CA PHE A 592 -14.51 -8.74 -4.27
C PHE A 592 -15.57 -8.34 -5.30
N ARG A 593 -15.36 -8.73 -6.55
CA ARG A 593 -16.37 -8.58 -7.60
C ARG A 593 -17.00 -9.93 -7.94
N TYR A 594 -18.29 -10.03 -7.70
CA TYR A 594 -19.09 -11.15 -8.22
C TYR A 594 -19.50 -10.85 -9.65
N VAL A 595 -19.29 -11.85 -10.54
CA VAL A 595 -19.77 -11.82 -11.93
C VAL A 595 -20.58 -13.09 -12.15
N LYS A 596 -21.83 -12.97 -12.57
CA LYS A 596 -22.70 -14.10 -12.89
C LYS A 596 -22.11 -14.93 -14.04
N GLU A 597 -22.33 -16.25 -14.04
CA GLU A 597 -21.96 -17.13 -15.16
C GLU A 597 -22.51 -16.58 -16.49
N ASN A 598 -21.64 -16.39 -17.47
CA ASN A 598 -21.95 -15.73 -18.75
C ASN A 598 -22.48 -14.28 -18.60
N GLY A 599 -22.36 -13.67 -17.45
CA GLY A 599 -22.69 -12.27 -17.20
C GLY A 599 -21.76 -11.35 -17.99
N ARG A 600 -22.25 -10.15 -18.31
CA ARG A 600 -21.43 -9.10 -18.92
C ARG A 600 -21.05 -8.12 -17.84
N ILE A 601 -19.78 -7.79 -17.76
CA ILE A 601 -19.32 -6.62 -17.00
C ILE A 601 -19.81 -5.42 -17.79
N SER A 602 -20.80 -4.69 -17.26
CA SER A 602 -21.33 -3.52 -17.98
C SER A 602 -20.52 -2.29 -17.63
N HIS A 603 -19.72 -1.83 -18.56
CA HIS A 603 -19.04 -0.53 -18.48
C HIS A 603 -19.91 0.64 -18.98
N GLU A 604 -21.21 0.46 -19.19
CA GLU A 604 -22.05 1.46 -19.84
C GLU A 604 -22.16 2.80 -19.08
N HIS A 605 -21.91 2.80 -17.76
CA HIS A 605 -21.88 4.06 -16.98
C HIS A 605 -20.56 4.84 -17.14
N PHE A 606 -19.46 4.18 -17.44
CA PHE A 606 -18.11 4.78 -17.44
C PHE A 606 -17.90 5.76 -18.60
N VAL A 607 -18.36 5.45 -19.79
CA VAL A 607 -18.10 6.28 -20.98
C VAL A 607 -18.90 7.60 -20.94
N GLN A 608 -20.11 7.59 -20.40
CA GLN A 608 -20.94 8.79 -20.33
C GLN A 608 -20.49 9.72 -19.20
N MET A 609 -20.01 9.16 -18.06
CA MET A 609 -19.55 9.93 -16.92
C MET A 609 -18.16 10.53 -17.10
N ASP A 610 -17.23 9.85 -17.77
CA ASP A 610 -15.89 10.41 -18.01
C ASP A 610 -15.98 11.71 -18.82
N SER A 611 -16.94 11.81 -19.74
CA SER A 611 -17.22 13.05 -20.50
C SER A 611 -17.96 14.13 -19.68
N GLU A 612 -18.88 13.74 -18.80
CA GLU A 612 -19.65 14.68 -17.96
C GLU A 612 -18.83 15.14 -16.74
N ASN A 613 -18.07 14.26 -16.10
CA ASN A 613 -17.20 14.62 -14.98
C ASN A 613 -15.97 15.41 -15.44
N ARG A 614 -15.37 15.12 -16.59
CA ARG A 614 -14.35 15.99 -17.17
C ARG A 614 -14.92 17.39 -17.47
N ALA A 615 -16.16 17.49 -17.91
CA ALA A 615 -16.82 18.77 -18.11
C ALA A 615 -17.12 19.46 -16.76
N ALA A 616 -17.55 18.73 -15.73
CA ALA A 616 -17.80 19.25 -14.38
C ALA A 616 -16.51 19.65 -13.66
N LEU A 617 -15.46 18.83 -13.71
CA LEU A 617 -14.13 19.14 -13.18
C LEU A 617 -13.51 20.35 -13.90
N ASN A 618 -13.63 20.44 -15.22
CA ASN A 618 -13.20 21.62 -15.96
C ASN A 618 -14.03 22.85 -15.58
N THR A 619 -15.31 22.70 -15.31
CA THR A 619 -16.17 23.80 -14.87
C THR A 619 -15.84 24.24 -13.46
N VAL A 620 -15.57 23.32 -12.53
CA VAL A 620 -15.10 23.63 -11.16
C VAL A 620 -13.72 24.27 -11.19
N HIS A 621 -12.79 23.77 -12.00
CA HIS A 621 -11.48 24.42 -12.19
C HIS A 621 -11.58 25.82 -12.76
N ILE A 622 -12.45 26.05 -13.75
CA ILE A 622 -12.70 27.38 -14.31
C ILE A 622 -13.33 28.31 -13.26
N ILE A 623 -14.26 27.81 -12.43
CA ILE A 623 -14.87 28.59 -11.35
C ILE A 623 -13.83 28.92 -10.27
N LEU A 624 -12.97 28.00 -9.89
CA LEU A 624 -11.89 28.22 -8.92
C LEU A 624 -10.84 29.21 -9.45
N ILE A 625 -10.45 29.11 -10.71
CA ILE A 625 -9.54 30.07 -11.38
C ILE A 625 -10.18 31.45 -11.44
N LEU A 626 -11.48 31.56 -11.77
CA LEU A 626 -12.21 32.83 -11.80
C LEU A 626 -12.39 33.42 -10.40
N ALA A 627 -12.66 32.60 -9.39
CA ALA A 627 -12.76 33.04 -7.99
C ALA A 627 -11.38 33.50 -7.46
N GLY A 628 -10.30 32.80 -7.77
CA GLY A 628 -8.94 33.20 -7.46
C GLY A 628 -8.54 34.52 -8.15
N ALA A 629 -8.88 34.69 -9.44
CA ALA A 629 -8.63 35.91 -10.17
C ALA A 629 -9.41 37.11 -9.60
N VAL A 630 -10.67 36.90 -9.16
CA VAL A 630 -11.48 37.94 -8.52
C VAL A 630 -10.91 38.32 -7.15
N ALA A 631 -10.40 37.36 -6.37
CA ALA A 631 -9.76 37.61 -5.10
C ALA A 631 -8.46 38.42 -5.27
N VAL A 632 -7.63 38.09 -6.26
CA VAL A 632 -6.39 38.82 -6.59
C VAL A 632 -6.70 40.24 -7.06
N ILE A 633 -7.73 40.45 -7.87
CA ILE A 633 -8.17 41.78 -8.32
C ILE A 633 -8.73 42.58 -7.14
N GLY A 634 -9.46 41.94 -6.22
CA GLY A 634 -9.96 42.57 -4.99
C GLY A 634 -8.85 43.05 -4.08
N VAL A 635 -7.81 42.25 -3.84
CA VAL A 635 -6.65 42.60 -3.03
C VAL A 635 -5.81 43.72 -3.69
N ALA A 636 -5.58 43.62 -5.01
CA ALA A 636 -4.87 44.64 -5.77
C ALA A 636 -5.62 46.00 -5.76
N SER A 637 -6.95 45.97 -5.90
CA SER A 637 -7.79 47.18 -5.85
C SER A 637 -7.79 47.82 -4.46
N THR A 638 -7.81 47.01 -3.40
CA THR A 638 -7.73 47.50 -2.00
C THR A 638 -6.36 48.11 -1.70
N ALA A 639 -5.28 47.49 -2.17
CA ALA A 639 -3.93 48.03 -2.02
C ALA A 639 -3.72 49.36 -2.76
N VAL A 640 -4.31 49.52 -3.94
CA VAL A 640 -4.29 50.77 -4.71
C VAL A 640 -5.08 51.88 -4.01
N ILE A 641 -6.23 51.55 -3.39
CA ILE A 641 -7.05 52.48 -2.64
C ILE A 641 -6.33 52.96 -1.35
N ILE A 642 -5.64 52.05 -0.65
CA ILE A 642 -4.85 52.36 0.54
C ILE A 642 -3.64 53.24 0.17
N ARG A 643 -2.99 53.02 -0.98
CA ARG A 643 -1.84 53.81 -1.45
C ARG A 643 -2.23 55.22 -1.95
N LYS A 644 -3.49 55.44 -2.33
CA LYS A 644 -4.00 56.79 -2.69
C LYS A 644 -4.51 57.60 -1.50
N ARG A 645 -4.58 57.02 -0.29
CA ARG A 645 -5.00 57.69 0.95
C ARG A 645 -3.85 57.97 1.92
N ARG A 646 -2.62 57.68 1.53
CA ARG A 646 -1.38 58.19 2.15
C ARG A 646 -0.70 59.10 1.13
#